data_81539c3f3f10adf64d49aeba1759a7f4
#
_entry.id   81539c3f3f10adf64d49aeba1759a7f4
#
_cell.length_a   1.000
_cell.length_b   1.000
_cell.length_c   1.000
_cell.angle_alpha   90.00
_cell.angle_beta   90.00
_cell.angle_gamma   90.00
#
_symmetry.space_group_name_H-M   'P 1'
#
loop_
_entity.id
_entity.type
_entity.pdbx_description
1 polymer ?
#
loop_
_entity_poly.entity_id
_entity_poly.type
_entity_poly.pdbx_seq_one_letter_code
_entity_poly.pdbx_strand_id
1 'polypeptide(L)'
;MKRLISITILLVLLTVGGLALFGGRAMPESLNVEPLPVGVRPPARTVQTGLVESLAMAPGFEAFDLARHPDRSYHPNLELMKVLVSYGPDEDPRIVFLLVSFYLSANQQADGIAFFETFLKRYEHQLSGTVKAHYLTADAILRATYAERVPLLKRIGWVNETTRILEEADRLTDGEDFLVHWATGQIYTQYPRFFGKTNAAFAHLQWTLEHPDQEPAVGFYREVYRHLSILYGRTGNAEEAARYLERSGYRDTKSKSLLMGPFMTTRQEGTIMHARREVVEIVPGSVYVVRGFGFSEIYFVISADGQELIAVDAGTQPYSLKAAYELFTSAHPDHPPLTSVLVTHAHWDHIGGHTFFRELNPEVTFYGRRNMHRVLSDVQRQHSFVQFRGERFVNEWVADYAPDIVVEGDKITTLTIGGSPIELIPIHGGETEDAMLVFFPALSVMMVGDFMMPYYGEPWVEEGSVDALLPAMTAVAERYPRHVLHGHFPLTFIYPAEVIDQLRDDVAWLTQSVRTHIHHGYARGDIERLNLIPAGLQEKPATFIGYANARQHLPARLHDQAVGIWDEDRTGTDLTGLDLLSHAEYGRLFGRYLKLSPREVAAALRRMIDAGDNELALNMALAALRYYGDEPRLQALMVEAADQLRSENQFLNPFKYTVYSEIAGREEAHLPPLE
;
A
#
# COMPACT_ATOMS: atom_id res chain seq x y z
N MET A 1 -28.05 -4.10 -30.21
CA MET A 1 -27.23 -3.47 -31.25
C MET A 1 -27.75 -2.10 -31.71
N LYS A 2 -29.01 -1.93 -32.18
CA LYS A 2 -29.51 -0.57 -32.57
C LYS A 2 -29.53 0.46 -31.41
N ARG A 3 -29.75 0.09 -30.16
CA ARG A 3 -29.71 0.99 -28.99
C ARG A 3 -28.28 1.37 -28.53
N LEU A 4 -27.30 0.50 -28.71
CA LEU A 4 -25.89 0.82 -28.42
C LEU A 4 -25.35 1.87 -29.41
N ILE A 5 -25.67 1.72 -30.69
CA ILE A 5 -25.29 2.69 -31.73
C ILE A 5 -25.90 4.08 -31.45
N SER A 6 -27.14 4.13 -30.93
CA SER A 6 -27.79 5.37 -30.55
C SER A 6 -27.15 6.06 -29.34
N ILE A 7 -26.59 5.32 -28.39
CA ILE A 7 -25.91 5.86 -27.21
C ILE A 7 -24.55 6.42 -27.59
N THR A 8 -23.80 5.74 -28.44
CA THR A 8 -22.50 6.23 -28.96
C THR A 8 -22.68 7.51 -29.79
N ILE A 9 -23.72 7.58 -30.60
CA ILE A 9 -24.05 8.79 -31.42
C ILE A 9 -24.52 9.93 -30.51
N LEU A 10 -25.23 9.67 -29.40
CA LEU A 10 -25.68 10.70 -28.47
C LEU A 10 -24.53 11.27 -27.64
N LEU A 11 -23.54 10.46 -27.25
CA LEU A 11 -22.30 10.92 -26.58
C LEU A 11 -21.44 11.77 -27.52
N VAL A 12 -21.34 11.41 -28.79
CA VAL A 12 -20.62 12.20 -29.80
C VAL A 12 -21.38 13.50 -30.13
N LEU A 13 -22.71 13.51 -30.13
CA LEU A 13 -23.51 14.69 -30.36
C LEU A 13 -23.54 15.66 -29.18
N LEU A 14 -23.38 15.17 -27.95
CA LEU A 14 -23.25 16.02 -26.75
C LEU A 14 -21.88 16.70 -26.68
N THR A 15 -20.81 16.03 -27.13
CA THR A 15 -19.47 16.63 -27.24
C THR A 15 -19.37 17.61 -28.41
N VAL A 16 -20.04 17.36 -29.54
CA VAL A 16 -20.02 18.25 -30.72
C VAL A 16 -21.06 19.38 -30.62
N GLY A 17 -22.19 19.14 -29.95
CA GLY A 17 -23.27 20.14 -29.79
C GLY A 17 -22.92 21.24 -28.76
N GLY A 18 -22.06 20.94 -27.77
CA GLY A 18 -21.57 21.91 -26.79
C GLY A 18 -20.64 22.96 -27.41
N LEU A 19 -19.88 22.56 -28.42
CA LEU A 19 -18.95 23.44 -29.15
C LEU A 19 -19.63 24.43 -30.10
N ALA A 20 -20.89 24.23 -30.46
CA ALA A 20 -21.61 25.07 -31.42
C ALA A 20 -22.40 26.23 -30.80
N LEU A 21 -22.54 26.28 -29.45
CA LEU A 21 -23.37 27.29 -28.77
C LEU A 21 -22.58 28.46 -28.15
N PHE A 22 -21.25 28.41 -28.15
CA PHE A 22 -20.41 29.53 -27.68
C PHE A 22 -19.57 30.09 -28.82
N GLY A 23 -20.25 30.71 -29.77
CA GLY A 23 -19.62 31.48 -30.81
C GLY A 23 -19.03 32.80 -30.30
N GLY A 24 -17.70 32.88 -30.39
CA GLY A 24 -16.96 34.09 -30.70
C GLY A 24 -17.14 35.33 -29.83
N ARG A 25 -16.30 35.48 -28.80
CA ARG A 25 -15.76 36.79 -28.45
C ARG A 25 -14.24 36.75 -28.58
N ALA A 26 -13.71 37.56 -29.47
CA ALA A 26 -12.29 37.77 -29.68
C ALA A 26 -11.66 38.30 -28.38
N MET A 27 -10.62 37.66 -27.92
CA MET A 27 -9.73 38.14 -26.85
C MET A 27 -8.86 39.29 -27.33
N PRO A 28 -8.47 40.25 -26.49
CA PRO A 28 -7.63 41.37 -26.90
C PRO A 28 -6.20 40.93 -27.26
N GLU A 29 -5.66 41.52 -28.29
CA GLU A 29 -4.40 41.23 -29.01
C GLU A 29 -3.12 41.58 -28.20
N SER A 30 -2.93 41.19 -26.95
CA SER A 30 -1.72 41.58 -26.21
C SER A 30 -0.97 40.50 -25.45
N LEU A 31 -1.22 39.23 -25.75
CA LEU A 31 -0.33 38.14 -25.30
C LEU A 31 -0.07 37.24 -26.52
N ASN A 32 1.04 37.52 -27.22
CA ASN A 32 1.61 36.60 -28.20
C ASN A 32 2.24 35.39 -27.45
N VAL A 33 1.39 34.57 -26.87
CA VAL A 33 1.72 33.17 -26.58
C VAL A 33 1.02 32.39 -27.67
N GLU A 34 1.78 31.83 -28.59
CA GLU A 34 1.19 30.88 -29.55
C GLU A 34 0.45 29.81 -28.72
N PRO A 35 -0.87 29.66 -28.94
CA PRO A 35 -1.59 28.59 -28.27
C PRO A 35 -0.98 27.27 -28.74
N LEU A 36 -0.52 26.45 -27.81
CA LEU A 36 -0.15 25.04 -28.10
C LEU A 36 -1.34 24.41 -28.84
N PRO A 37 -1.13 23.74 -29.98
CA PRO A 37 -2.22 23.18 -30.74
C PRO A 37 -3.01 22.18 -29.87
N VAL A 38 -4.28 22.51 -29.65
CA VAL A 38 -5.23 21.63 -28.96
C VAL A 38 -5.28 20.33 -29.76
N GLY A 39 -4.87 19.20 -29.11
CA GLY A 39 -4.94 17.88 -29.71
C GLY A 39 -3.64 17.32 -30.29
N VAL A 40 -2.51 17.98 -30.13
CA VAL A 40 -1.22 17.32 -30.36
C VAL A 40 -0.95 16.42 -29.17
N ARG A 41 -1.32 15.12 -29.28
CA ARG A 41 -0.79 14.12 -28.38
C ARG A 41 0.72 14.20 -28.44
N PRO A 42 1.41 14.45 -27.31
CA PRO A 42 2.85 14.38 -27.31
C PRO A 42 3.27 13.00 -27.83
N PRO A 43 4.35 12.91 -28.61
CA PRO A 43 4.84 11.61 -29.03
C PRO A 43 5.10 10.76 -27.79
N ALA A 44 4.54 9.56 -27.76
CA ALA A 44 4.64 8.57 -26.66
C ALA A 44 6.11 8.11 -26.40
N ARG A 45 7.06 8.92 -26.81
CA ARG A 45 8.48 8.59 -26.80
C ARG A 45 9.28 9.77 -26.35
N THR A 46 9.73 9.81 -25.11
CA THR A 46 10.88 10.70 -24.90
C THR A 46 11.84 10.38 -23.77
N VAL A 47 11.51 9.58 -22.80
CA VAL A 47 12.42 9.44 -21.66
C VAL A 47 13.05 8.06 -21.52
N GLN A 48 12.50 7.03 -22.15
CA GLN A 48 12.92 5.65 -21.91
C GLN A 48 13.00 4.76 -23.16
N THR A 49 13.17 5.32 -24.34
CA THR A 49 13.26 4.54 -25.56
C THR A 49 14.32 3.44 -25.48
N GLY A 50 15.48 3.69 -24.90
CA GLY A 50 16.54 2.68 -24.78
C GLY A 50 16.20 1.52 -23.85
N LEU A 51 15.55 1.80 -22.71
CA LEU A 51 15.17 0.77 -21.74
C LEU A 51 13.98 -0.05 -22.24
N VAL A 52 12.94 0.63 -22.70
CA VAL A 52 11.74 -0.01 -23.26
C VAL A 52 12.07 -0.76 -24.55
N GLU A 53 12.96 -0.23 -25.41
CA GLU A 53 13.40 -0.92 -26.62
C GLU A 53 14.28 -2.15 -26.29
N SER A 54 15.13 -2.09 -25.28
CA SER A 54 15.90 -3.26 -24.84
C SER A 54 15.02 -4.34 -24.22
N LEU A 55 13.89 -3.98 -23.62
CA LEU A 55 12.92 -4.88 -23.00
C LEU A 55 11.88 -5.40 -24.01
N ALA A 56 11.51 -4.59 -25.01
CA ALA A 56 10.67 -5.05 -26.13
C ALA A 56 11.34 -6.19 -26.94
N MET A 57 12.65 -6.36 -26.81
CA MET A 57 13.42 -7.47 -27.39
C MET A 57 13.29 -8.76 -26.56
N ALA A 58 12.77 -8.73 -25.35
CA ALA A 58 12.53 -9.93 -24.55
C ALA A 58 11.20 -10.58 -24.97
N PRO A 59 11.17 -11.86 -25.35
CA PRO A 59 9.91 -12.54 -25.71
C PRO A 59 8.90 -12.45 -24.57
N GLY A 60 7.71 -11.91 -24.85
CA GLY A 60 6.63 -11.74 -23.88
C GLY A 60 6.50 -10.33 -23.29
N PHE A 61 7.39 -9.41 -23.62
CA PHE A 61 7.31 -8.00 -23.22
C PHE A 61 6.94 -7.12 -24.41
N GLU A 62 5.71 -6.75 -24.53
CA GLU A 62 5.28 -5.67 -25.42
C GLU A 62 5.33 -4.36 -24.64
N ALA A 63 6.01 -3.35 -25.19
CA ALA A 63 5.92 -1.99 -24.66
C ALA A 63 4.46 -1.54 -24.71
N PHE A 64 3.92 -1.13 -23.57
CA PHE A 64 2.55 -0.64 -23.50
C PHE A 64 2.45 0.74 -24.14
N ASP A 65 1.81 0.83 -25.28
CA ASP A 65 1.53 2.10 -25.97
C ASP A 65 0.02 2.40 -25.90
N LEU A 66 -0.37 3.17 -24.90
CA LEU A 66 -1.76 3.56 -24.69
C LEU A 66 -2.33 4.36 -25.87
N ALA A 67 -1.50 5.14 -26.57
CA ALA A 67 -1.92 5.92 -27.73
C ALA A 67 -2.35 5.03 -28.90
N ARG A 68 -1.76 3.84 -29.03
CA ARG A 68 -2.16 2.85 -30.05
C ARG A 68 -3.32 1.97 -29.63
N HIS A 69 -3.57 1.85 -28.32
CA HIS A 69 -4.58 0.96 -27.76
C HIS A 69 -5.47 1.66 -26.74
N PRO A 70 -6.24 2.71 -27.13
CA PRO A 70 -7.06 3.49 -26.20
C PRO A 70 -8.17 2.68 -25.51
N ASP A 71 -8.59 1.56 -26.12
CA ASP A 71 -9.61 0.68 -25.57
C ASP A 71 -9.03 -0.44 -24.66
N ARG A 72 -7.71 -0.46 -24.47
CA ARG A 72 -7.05 -1.47 -23.65
C ARG A 72 -6.97 -0.97 -22.20
N SER A 73 -7.32 -1.83 -21.27
CA SER A 73 -7.14 -1.56 -19.84
C SER A 73 -5.69 -1.29 -19.52
N TYR A 74 -5.46 -0.29 -18.69
CA TYR A 74 -4.12 0.13 -18.30
C TYR A 74 -3.83 -0.29 -16.87
N HIS A 75 -2.76 -1.04 -16.68
CA HIS A 75 -2.29 -1.54 -15.40
C HIS A 75 -0.86 -1.07 -15.14
N PRO A 76 -0.66 0.20 -14.70
CA PRO A 76 0.66 0.80 -14.62
C PRO A 76 1.64 0.04 -13.71
N ASN A 77 1.16 -0.48 -12.60
CA ASN A 77 2.00 -1.24 -11.68
C ASN A 77 2.41 -2.59 -12.27
N LEU A 78 1.50 -3.28 -12.98
CA LEU A 78 1.83 -4.53 -13.67
C LEU A 78 2.89 -4.29 -14.74
N GLU A 79 2.73 -3.27 -15.58
CA GLU A 79 3.70 -2.97 -16.64
C GLU A 79 5.07 -2.58 -16.07
N LEU A 80 5.08 -1.80 -14.99
CA LEU A 80 6.31 -1.45 -14.28
C LEU A 80 7.01 -2.68 -13.70
N MET A 81 6.26 -3.58 -13.04
CA MET A 81 6.82 -4.81 -12.46
C MET A 81 7.34 -5.80 -13.49
N LYS A 82 6.67 -5.94 -14.62
CA LYS A 82 7.16 -6.79 -15.74
C LYS A 82 8.53 -6.33 -16.21
N VAL A 83 8.72 -5.02 -16.29
CA VAL A 83 10.02 -4.43 -16.63
C VAL A 83 11.05 -4.78 -15.57
N LEU A 84 10.76 -4.49 -14.31
CA LEU A 84 11.71 -4.72 -13.22
C LEU A 84 12.15 -6.18 -13.14
N VAL A 85 11.19 -7.11 -13.06
CA VAL A 85 11.49 -8.54 -12.93
C VAL A 85 12.23 -9.09 -14.16
N SER A 86 12.09 -8.45 -15.34
CA SER A 86 12.80 -8.88 -16.55
C SER A 86 14.31 -8.68 -16.49
N TYR A 87 14.82 -7.86 -15.58
CA TYR A 87 16.27 -7.65 -15.42
C TYR A 87 17.00 -8.86 -14.85
N GLY A 88 16.31 -9.72 -14.12
CA GLY A 88 16.86 -10.95 -13.58
C GLY A 88 16.17 -11.41 -12.31
N PRO A 89 16.62 -12.54 -11.75
CA PRO A 89 16.13 -13.03 -10.48
C PRO A 89 16.40 -12.04 -9.35
N ASP A 90 15.38 -11.79 -8.55
CA ASP A 90 15.47 -11.00 -7.32
C ASP A 90 15.43 -11.94 -6.10
N GLU A 91 16.25 -11.64 -5.10
CA GLU A 91 16.29 -12.41 -3.86
C GLU A 91 15.13 -12.02 -2.91
N ASP A 92 14.55 -10.83 -3.07
CA ASP A 92 13.40 -10.39 -2.28
C ASP A 92 12.09 -11.01 -2.79
N PRO A 93 11.50 -11.95 -2.05
CA PRO A 93 10.26 -12.61 -2.47
C PRO A 93 9.09 -11.65 -2.62
N ARG A 94 9.11 -10.49 -1.92
CA ARG A 94 8.04 -9.48 -2.01
C ARG A 94 7.87 -8.98 -3.45
N ILE A 95 8.97 -8.81 -4.18
CA ILE A 95 8.98 -8.39 -5.59
C ILE A 95 8.20 -9.39 -6.46
N VAL A 96 8.46 -10.67 -6.28
CA VAL A 96 7.84 -11.74 -7.06
C VAL A 96 6.35 -11.87 -6.74
N PHE A 97 6.00 -11.85 -5.46
CA PHE A 97 4.59 -11.96 -5.03
C PHE A 97 3.78 -10.70 -5.35
N LEU A 98 4.42 -9.53 -5.38
CA LEU A 98 3.81 -8.30 -5.83
C LEU A 98 3.43 -8.40 -7.32
N LEU A 99 4.30 -8.92 -8.17
CA LEU A 99 3.99 -9.19 -9.57
C LEU A 99 2.79 -10.15 -9.72
N VAL A 100 2.72 -11.21 -8.91
CA VAL A 100 1.55 -12.10 -8.86
C VAL A 100 0.28 -11.33 -8.53
N SER A 101 0.31 -10.47 -7.50
CA SER A 101 -0.84 -9.66 -7.10
C SER A 101 -1.34 -8.77 -8.23
N PHE A 102 -0.43 -8.18 -9.00
CA PHE A 102 -0.80 -7.35 -10.15
C PHE A 102 -1.41 -8.16 -11.30
N TYR A 103 -0.88 -9.34 -11.60
CA TYR A 103 -1.51 -10.23 -12.58
C TYR A 103 -2.90 -10.67 -12.16
N LEU A 104 -3.11 -10.93 -10.87
CA LEU A 104 -4.42 -11.29 -10.31
C LEU A 104 -5.41 -10.13 -10.42
N SER A 105 -5.02 -8.93 -9.99
CA SER A 105 -5.84 -7.72 -10.05
C SER A 105 -6.21 -7.34 -11.49
N ALA A 106 -5.25 -7.39 -12.39
CA ALA A 106 -5.46 -7.14 -13.80
C ALA A 106 -6.26 -8.23 -14.54
N ASN A 107 -6.60 -9.33 -13.86
CA ASN A 107 -7.28 -10.48 -14.43
C ASN A 107 -6.50 -11.15 -15.61
N GLN A 108 -5.17 -11.06 -15.57
CA GLN A 108 -4.23 -11.52 -16.61
C GLN A 108 -3.43 -12.76 -16.18
N GLN A 109 -4.05 -13.71 -15.46
CA GLN A 109 -3.36 -14.91 -14.95
C GLN A 109 -2.69 -15.75 -16.04
N ALA A 110 -3.33 -15.87 -17.22
CA ALA A 110 -2.75 -16.64 -18.33
C ALA A 110 -1.43 -16.02 -18.83
N ASP A 111 -1.39 -14.69 -18.93
CA ASP A 111 -0.19 -13.96 -19.35
C ASP A 111 0.90 -14.07 -18.27
N GLY A 112 0.51 -14.02 -16.99
CA GLY A 112 1.42 -14.24 -15.87
C GLY A 112 2.06 -15.62 -15.86
N ILE A 113 1.27 -16.68 -16.12
CA ILE A 113 1.80 -18.05 -16.25
C ILE A 113 2.82 -18.12 -17.39
N ALA A 114 2.48 -17.58 -18.56
CA ALA A 114 3.39 -17.55 -19.70
C ALA A 114 4.69 -16.76 -19.42
N PHE A 115 4.55 -15.65 -18.64
CA PHE A 115 5.70 -14.88 -18.17
C PHE A 115 6.61 -15.73 -17.29
N PHE A 116 6.07 -16.36 -16.22
CA PHE A 116 6.88 -17.17 -15.29
C PHE A 116 7.50 -18.38 -15.96
N GLU A 117 6.79 -19.08 -16.85
CA GLU A 117 7.37 -20.17 -17.64
C GLU A 117 8.57 -19.71 -18.50
N THR A 118 8.44 -18.55 -19.15
CA THR A 118 9.50 -17.96 -19.96
C THR A 118 10.68 -17.52 -19.11
N PHE A 119 10.40 -16.88 -17.96
CA PHE A 119 11.40 -16.40 -17.04
C PHE A 119 12.21 -17.55 -16.41
N LEU A 120 11.52 -18.55 -15.87
CA LEU A 120 12.15 -19.75 -15.27
C LEU A 120 13.07 -20.46 -16.27
N LYS A 121 12.66 -20.56 -17.53
CA LYS A 121 13.48 -21.14 -18.59
C LYS A 121 14.68 -20.28 -18.96
N ARG A 122 14.48 -18.95 -19.04
CA ARG A 122 15.54 -17.99 -19.40
C ARG A 122 16.65 -17.95 -18.37
N TYR A 123 16.29 -17.98 -17.10
CA TYR A 123 17.22 -17.85 -15.97
C TYR A 123 17.50 -19.18 -15.26
N GLU A 124 17.24 -20.31 -15.89
CA GLU A 124 17.39 -21.66 -15.30
C GLU A 124 18.74 -21.87 -14.60
N HIS A 125 19.83 -21.35 -15.19
CA HIS A 125 21.19 -21.50 -14.65
C HIS A 125 21.55 -20.48 -13.56
N GLN A 126 20.75 -19.45 -13.38
CA GLN A 126 20.95 -18.40 -12.35
C GLN A 126 20.02 -18.61 -11.14
N LEU A 127 18.91 -19.29 -11.34
CA LEU A 127 17.94 -19.58 -10.30
C LEU A 127 18.32 -20.84 -9.53
N SER A 128 18.45 -20.72 -8.20
CA SER A 128 18.74 -21.86 -7.32
C SER A 128 18.08 -21.69 -5.95
N GLY A 129 17.97 -22.79 -5.20
CA GLY A 129 17.50 -22.77 -3.83
C GLY A 129 16.19 -22.02 -3.62
N THR A 130 16.11 -21.24 -2.55
CA THR A 130 14.94 -20.47 -2.12
C THR A 130 14.46 -19.48 -3.19
N VAL A 131 15.37 -18.81 -3.91
CA VAL A 131 14.98 -17.86 -4.96
C VAL A 131 14.17 -18.58 -6.03
N LYS A 132 14.66 -19.72 -6.54
CA LYS A 132 13.91 -20.51 -7.53
C LYS A 132 12.55 -20.98 -6.95
N ALA A 133 12.52 -21.37 -5.68
CA ALA A 133 11.30 -21.82 -5.01
C ALA A 133 10.22 -20.72 -4.99
N HIS A 134 10.59 -19.47 -4.73
CA HIS A 134 9.66 -18.34 -4.76
C HIS A 134 9.05 -18.10 -6.14
N TYR A 135 9.84 -18.16 -7.22
CA TYR A 135 9.35 -18.04 -8.61
C TYR A 135 8.44 -19.21 -9.00
N LEU A 136 8.77 -20.43 -8.59
CA LEU A 136 7.91 -21.60 -8.79
C LEU A 136 6.59 -21.46 -8.02
N THR A 137 6.65 -20.98 -6.79
CA THR A 137 5.46 -20.73 -5.97
C THR A 137 4.56 -19.66 -6.59
N ALA A 138 5.14 -18.60 -7.13
CA ALA A 138 4.43 -17.56 -7.87
C ALA A 138 3.68 -18.11 -9.10
N ASP A 139 4.35 -18.93 -9.92
CA ASP A 139 3.70 -19.62 -11.05
C ASP A 139 2.56 -20.53 -10.56
N ALA A 140 2.78 -21.31 -9.50
CA ALA A 140 1.75 -22.19 -8.93
C ALA A 140 0.51 -21.43 -8.43
N ILE A 141 0.70 -20.24 -7.84
CA ILE A 141 -0.41 -19.37 -7.44
C ILE A 141 -1.27 -18.96 -8.63
N LEU A 142 -0.65 -18.48 -9.70
CA LEU A 142 -1.36 -18.07 -10.90
C LEU A 142 -2.07 -19.26 -11.55
N ARG A 143 -1.43 -20.43 -11.60
CA ARG A 143 -2.06 -21.68 -12.10
C ARG A 143 -3.26 -22.11 -11.26
N ALA A 144 -3.16 -22.02 -9.94
CA ALA A 144 -4.26 -22.39 -9.05
C ALA A 144 -5.48 -21.46 -9.25
N THR A 145 -5.25 -20.15 -9.36
CA THR A 145 -6.31 -19.16 -9.59
C THR A 145 -6.91 -19.24 -11.00
N TYR A 146 -6.13 -19.68 -11.99
CA TYR A 146 -6.59 -19.88 -13.36
C TYR A 146 -7.32 -21.20 -13.60
N ALA A 147 -7.29 -22.16 -12.66
CA ALA A 147 -7.77 -23.53 -12.83
C ALA A 147 -9.24 -23.61 -13.25
N GLU A 148 -10.11 -22.70 -12.82
CA GLU A 148 -11.52 -22.67 -13.22
C GLU A 148 -11.72 -22.35 -14.70
N ARG A 149 -10.78 -21.66 -15.34
CA ARG A 149 -10.81 -21.31 -16.77
C ARG A 149 -10.24 -22.40 -17.67
N VAL A 150 -9.54 -23.37 -17.09
CA VAL A 150 -9.00 -24.51 -17.82
C VAL A 150 -10.14 -25.45 -18.25
N PRO A 151 -10.19 -25.92 -19.53
CA PRO A 151 -11.18 -26.85 -19.97
C PRO A 151 -11.25 -28.12 -19.10
N LEU A 152 -12.44 -28.59 -18.76
CA LEU A 152 -12.68 -29.66 -17.77
C LEU A 152 -11.80 -30.89 -17.99
N LEU A 153 -11.64 -31.32 -19.22
CA LEU A 153 -10.82 -32.50 -19.57
C LEU A 153 -9.32 -32.29 -19.31
N LYS A 154 -8.86 -31.07 -19.24
CA LYS A 154 -7.43 -30.73 -18.98
C LYS A 154 -7.16 -30.39 -17.50
N ARG A 155 -8.20 -30.20 -16.68
CA ARG A 155 -8.04 -29.74 -15.28
C ARG A 155 -7.23 -30.71 -14.43
N ILE A 156 -7.40 -32.01 -14.57
CA ILE A 156 -6.64 -33.00 -13.78
C ILE A 156 -5.15 -32.88 -14.07
N GLY A 157 -4.75 -32.81 -15.34
CA GLY A 157 -3.36 -32.62 -15.73
C GLY A 157 -2.81 -31.28 -15.23
N TRP A 158 -3.63 -30.23 -15.28
CA TRP A 158 -3.28 -28.90 -14.79
C TRP A 158 -3.01 -28.89 -13.28
N VAL A 159 -3.89 -29.49 -12.49
CA VAL A 159 -3.72 -29.64 -11.03
C VAL A 159 -2.50 -30.46 -10.67
N ASN A 160 -2.26 -31.57 -11.40
CA ASN A 160 -1.06 -32.39 -11.19
C ASN A 160 0.23 -31.62 -11.49
N GLU A 161 0.25 -30.81 -12.54
CA GLU A 161 1.41 -29.98 -12.85
C GLU A 161 1.63 -28.89 -11.79
N THR A 162 0.57 -28.21 -11.35
CA THR A 162 0.65 -27.24 -10.25
C THR A 162 1.17 -27.90 -8.97
N THR A 163 0.74 -29.11 -8.68
CA THR A 163 1.23 -29.89 -7.55
C THR A 163 2.73 -30.17 -7.66
N ARG A 164 3.18 -30.64 -8.83
CA ARG A 164 4.61 -30.92 -9.10
C ARG A 164 5.48 -29.68 -8.90
N ILE A 165 5.00 -28.51 -9.33
CA ILE A 165 5.70 -27.24 -9.16
C ILE A 165 5.85 -26.89 -7.67
N LEU A 166 4.79 -27.03 -6.89
CA LEU A 166 4.83 -26.79 -5.45
C LEU A 166 5.73 -27.77 -4.69
N GLU A 167 5.68 -29.05 -5.04
CA GLU A 167 6.56 -30.08 -4.46
C GLU A 167 8.03 -29.83 -4.83
N GLU A 168 8.34 -29.28 -6.00
CA GLU A 168 9.68 -28.85 -6.38
C GLU A 168 10.11 -27.63 -5.54
N ALA A 169 9.24 -26.64 -5.33
CA ALA A 169 9.52 -25.47 -4.50
C ALA A 169 9.83 -25.88 -3.05
N ASP A 170 9.01 -26.73 -2.46
CA ASP A 170 9.19 -27.25 -1.11
C ASP A 170 10.55 -28.01 -0.96
N ARG A 171 10.89 -28.86 -1.91
CA ARG A 171 12.17 -29.57 -1.96
C ARG A 171 13.37 -28.63 -2.09
N LEU A 172 13.27 -27.54 -2.84
CA LEU A 172 14.36 -26.56 -3.02
C LEU A 172 14.66 -25.76 -1.77
N THR A 173 13.73 -25.69 -0.84
CA THR A 173 13.85 -25.01 0.45
C THR A 173 14.04 -25.99 1.61
N ASP A 174 14.22 -27.29 1.30
CA ASP A 174 14.30 -28.36 2.31
C ASP A 174 13.08 -28.38 3.27
N GLY A 175 11.92 -27.83 2.82
CA GLY A 175 10.72 -27.67 3.61
C GLY A 175 10.82 -26.62 4.73
N GLU A 176 11.66 -25.60 4.59
CA GLU A 176 11.96 -24.61 5.64
C GLU A 176 11.60 -23.18 5.22
N ASP A 177 10.72 -22.97 4.20
CA ASP A 177 10.34 -21.64 3.74
C ASP A 177 8.87 -21.32 4.03
N PHE A 178 8.64 -20.22 4.76
CA PHE A 178 7.30 -19.79 5.16
C PHE A 178 6.35 -19.57 3.98
N LEU A 179 6.80 -18.85 2.94
CA LEU A 179 5.94 -18.48 1.81
C LEU A 179 5.55 -19.68 0.95
N VAL A 180 6.46 -20.66 0.82
CA VAL A 180 6.18 -21.93 0.15
C VAL A 180 5.12 -22.73 0.91
N HIS A 181 5.28 -22.88 2.23
CA HIS A 181 4.28 -23.56 3.06
C HIS A 181 2.94 -22.84 3.07
N TRP A 182 2.96 -21.53 3.24
CA TRP A 182 1.77 -20.68 3.27
C TRP A 182 0.96 -20.79 1.96
N ALA A 183 1.60 -20.69 0.81
CA ALA A 183 0.94 -20.83 -0.49
C ALA A 183 0.45 -22.26 -0.75
N THR A 184 1.31 -23.26 -0.51
CA THR A 184 1.00 -24.68 -0.74
C THR A 184 -0.20 -25.12 0.08
N GLY A 185 -0.24 -24.77 1.37
CA GLY A 185 -1.34 -25.12 2.26
C GLY A 185 -2.68 -24.55 1.79
N GLN A 186 -2.70 -23.31 1.33
CA GLN A 186 -3.89 -22.68 0.80
C GLN A 186 -4.35 -23.32 -0.51
N ILE A 187 -3.44 -23.55 -1.45
CA ILE A 187 -3.75 -24.17 -2.75
C ILE A 187 -4.29 -25.59 -2.55
N TYR A 188 -3.63 -26.41 -1.74
CA TYR A 188 -4.07 -27.79 -1.47
C TYR A 188 -5.43 -27.82 -0.75
N THR A 189 -5.73 -26.83 0.06
CA THR A 189 -7.06 -26.70 0.68
C THR A 189 -8.17 -26.56 -0.36
N GLN A 190 -7.90 -25.93 -1.51
CA GLN A 190 -8.91 -25.78 -2.57
C GLN A 190 -9.09 -27.04 -3.42
N TYR A 191 -8.18 -27.99 -3.35
CA TYR A 191 -8.28 -29.22 -4.15
C TYR A 191 -9.46 -30.10 -3.73
N PRO A 192 -10.17 -30.71 -4.69
CA PRO A 192 -11.13 -31.77 -4.41
C PRO A 192 -10.50 -32.93 -3.64
N ARG A 193 -11.26 -33.56 -2.74
CA ARG A 193 -10.76 -34.64 -1.86
C ARG A 193 -10.08 -35.79 -2.60
N PHE A 194 -10.51 -36.10 -3.82
CA PHE A 194 -9.96 -37.21 -4.59
C PHE A 194 -8.50 -37.03 -5.02
N PHE A 195 -7.95 -35.79 -4.92
CA PHE A 195 -6.53 -35.56 -5.12
C PHE A 195 -5.67 -35.98 -3.92
N GLY A 196 -6.27 -36.31 -2.77
CA GLY A 196 -5.58 -36.84 -1.59
C GLY A 196 -4.67 -35.84 -0.86
N LYS A 197 -4.83 -34.54 -1.12
CA LYS A 197 -3.94 -33.49 -0.56
C LYS A 197 -4.39 -32.90 0.78
N THR A 198 -5.49 -33.38 1.36
CA THR A 198 -6.03 -32.82 2.63
C THR A 198 -5.03 -32.87 3.77
N ASN A 199 -4.33 -33.99 3.98
CA ASN A 199 -3.34 -34.11 5.05
C ASN A 199 -2.10 -33.23 4.80
N ALA A 200 -1.65 -33.14 3.54
CA ALA A 200 -0.56 -32.25 3.18
C ALA A 200 -0.94 -30.77 3.40
N ALA A 201 -2.18 -30.38 3.08
CA ALA A 201 -2.67 -29.03 3.36
C ALA A 201 -2.61 -28.69 4.86
N PHE A 202 -3.05 -29.63 5.73
CA PHE A 202 -2.90 -29.47 7.18
C PHE A 202 -1.45 -29.31 7.57
N ALA A 203 -0.55 -30.18 7.11
CA ALA A 203 0.86 -30.15 7.46
C ALA A 203 1.50 -28.80 7.12
N HIS A 204 1.31 -28.30 5.89
CA HIS A 204 1.87 -27.01 5.47
C HIS A 204 1.29 -25.83 6.28
N LEU A 205 -0.02 -25.79 6.54
CA LEU A 205 -0.62 -24.71 7.32
C LEU A 205 -0.24 -24.76 8.80
N GLN A 206 -0.08 -25.94 9.40
CA GLN A 206 0.38 -26.10 10.78
C GLN A 206 1.84 -25.69 10.90
N TRP A 207 2.68 -26.06 9.94
CA TRP A 207 4.08 -25.65 9.92
C TRP A 207 4.24 -24.13 10.03
N THR A 208 3.41 -23.34 9.30
CA THR A 208 3.47 -21.88 9.40
C THR A 208 3.15 -21.33 10.79
N LEU A 209 2.29 -22.03 11.55
CA LEU A 209 1.96 -21.67 12.94
C LEU A 209 3.07 -22.05 13.94
N GLU A 210 3.88 -23.03 13.59
CA GLU A 210 5.01 -23.49 14.41
C GLU A 210 6.29 -22.66 14.16
N HIS A 211 6.32 -21.89 13.06
CA HIS A 211 7.47 -21.04 12.68
C HIS A 211 7.07 -19.56 12.57
N PRO A 212 6.52 -18.97 13.64
CA PRO A 212 6.02 -17.59 13.63
C PRO A 212 7.11 -16.53 13.55
N ASP A 213 8.34 -16.88 13.84
CA ASP A 213 9.54 -16.04 13.74
C ASP A 213 9.93 -15.68 12.31
N GLN A 214 9.48 -16.45 11.33
CA GLN A 214 9.77 -16.18 9.93
C GLN A 214 8.89 -15.08 9.31
N GLU A 215 7.68 -14.85 9.85
CA GLU A 215 6.78 -13.82 9.35
C GLU A 215 6.00 -13.17 10.51
N PRO A 216 6.34 -11.93 10.88
CA PRO A 216 5.68 -11.24 11.99
C PRO A 216 4.31 -10.68 11.63
N ALA A 217 3.98 -10.49 10.35
CA ALA A 217 2.72 -9.87 9.95
C ALA A 217 1.53 -10.80 10.17
N VAL A 218 0.63 -10.40 11.08
CA VAL A 218 -0.55 -11.19 11.49
C VAL A 218 -1.48 -11.50 10.32
N GLY A 219 -1.52 -10.64 9.32
CA GLY A 219 -2.38 -10.83 8.17
C GLY A 219 -2.17 -12.16 7.43
N PHE A 220 -0.92 -12.65 7.36
CA PHE A 220 -0.63 -13.96 6.78
C PHE A 220 -1.33 -15.10 7.52
N TYR A 221 -1.40 -15.01 8.84
CA TYR A 221 -1.98 -16.06 9.70
C TYR A 221 -3.50 -16.12 9.63
N ARG A 222 -4.16 -15.02 9.27
CA ARG A 222 -5.61 -15.01 9.08
C ARG A 222 -6.04 -15.96 7.96
N GLU A 223 -5.31 -15.97 6.85
CA GLU A 223 -5.57 -16.92 5.77
C GLU A 223 -5.23 -18.36 6.19
N VAL A 224 -4.18 -18.56 6.99
CA VAL A 224 -3.88 -19.85 7.57
C VAL A 224 -5.04 -20.36 8.42
N TYR A 225 -5.55 -19.53 9.34
CA TYR A 225 -6.70 -19.89 10.19
C TYR A 225 -7.96 -20.16 9.39
N ARG A 226 -8.26 -19.33 8.39
CA ARG A 226 -9.41 -19.54 7.52
C ARG A 226 -9.34 -20.86 6.77
N HIS A 227 -8.19 -21.23 6.22
CA HIS A 227 -7.99 -22.48 5.52
C HIS A 227 -8.02 -23.69 6.45
N LEU A 228 -7.48 -23.58 7.66
CA LEU A 228 -7.64 -24.62 8.69
C LEU A 228 -9.11 -24.81 9.07
N SER A 229 -9.89 -23.74 9.22
CA SER A 229 -11.34 -23.83 9.42
C SER A 229 -12.04 -24.62 8.32
N ILE A 230 -11.70 -24.36 7.04
CA ILE A 230 -12.23 -25.10 5.89
C ILE A 230 -11.86 -26.59 5.99
N LEU A 231 -10.61 -26.90 6.31
CA LEU A 231 -10.13 -28.29 6.39
C LEU A 231 -10.80 -29.05 7.54
N TYR A 232 -10.91 -28.48 8.73
CA TYR A 232 -11.60 -29.09 9.86
C TYR A 232 -13.09 -29.29 9.57
N GLY A 233 -13.75 -28.33 8.93
CA GLY A 233 -15.13 -28.49 8.49
C GLY A 233 -15.30 -29.64 7.48
N ARG A 234 -14.37 -29.80 6.54
CA ARG A 234 -14.36 -30.92 5.58
C ARG A 234 -14.10 -32.29 6.22
N THR A 235 -13.35 -32.33 7.30
CA THR A 235 -13.05 -33.58 8.03
C THR A 235 -14.07 -33.93 9.11
N GLY A 236 -15.07 -33.06 9.34
CA GLY A 236 -16.18 -33.27 10.26
C GLY A 236 -15.92 -32.79 11.68
N ASN A 237 -14.83 -32.08 11.92
CA ASN A 237 -14.55 -31.45 13.22
C ASN A 237 -15.10 -30.03 13.25
N ALA A 238 -16.39 -29.90 13.60
CA ALA A 238 -17.09 -28.62 13.57
C ALA A 238 -16.58 -27.64 14.66
N GLU A 239 -16.13 -28.14 15.80
CA GLU A 239 -15.61 -27.35 16.92
C GLU A 239 -14.33 -26.64 16.49
N GLU A 240 -13.34 -27.37 16.03
CA GLU A 240 -12.09 -26.79 15.52
C GLU A 240 -12.34 -25.86 14.31
N ALA A 241 -13.26 -26.22 13.42
CA ALA A 241 -13.62 -25.35 12.31
C ALA A 241 -14.14 -23.98 12.79
N ALA A 242 -15.01 -23.97 13.81
CA ALA A 242 -15.53 -22.72 14.39
C ALA A 242 -14.41 -21.92 15.11
N ARG A 243 -13.57 -22.59 15.90
CA ARG A 243 -12.44 -21.97 16.60
C ARG A 243 -11.47 -21.29 15.64
N TYR A 244 -11.08 -21.96 14.56
CA TYR A 244 -10.18 -21.37 13.57
C TYR A 244 -10.85 -20.27 12.74
N LEU A 245 -12.16 -20.34 12.47
CA LEU A 245 -12.89 -19.26 11.83
C LEU A 245 -12.90 -17.99 12.69
N GLU A 246 -13.16 -18.13 13.98
CA GLU A 246 -13.07 -17.04 14.96
C GLU A 246 -11.68 -16.42 14.98
N ARG A 247 -10.62 -17.24 15.10
CA ARG A 247 -9.22 -16.76 15.07
C ARG A 247 -8.87 -16.06 13.75
N SER A 248 -9.51 -16.39 12.65
CA SER A 248 -9.27 -15.73 11.37
C SER A 248 -9.85 -14.32 11.31
N GLY A 249 -10.80 -13.98 12.19
CA GLY A 249 -11.55 -12.73 12.15
C GLY A 249 -12.52 -12.60 10.97
N TYR A 250 -12.65 -13.61 10.13
CA TYR A 250 -13.63 -13.61 9.04
C TYR A 250 -15.01 -14.08 9.53
N ARG A 251 -16.06 -13.50 8.93
CA ARG A 251 -17.45 -13.91 9.23
C ARG A 251 -17.81 -15.31 8.71
N ASP A 252 -17.18 -15.71 7.61
CA ASP A 252 -17.36 -17.02 7.00
C ASP A 252 -16.13 -17.44 6.20
N THR A 253 -16.15 -18.69 5.71
CA THR A 253 -15.04 -19.25 4.91
C THR A 253 -15.18 -18.99 3.40
N LYS A 254 -16.17 -18.20 2.95
CA LYS A 254 -16.51 -18.04 1.54
C LYS A 254 -15.70 -16.95 0.82
N SER A 255 -14.56 -16.53 1.37
CA SER A 255 -13.70 -15.60 0.67
C SER A 255 -13.29 -16.15 -0.69
N LYS A 256 -13.40 -15.33 -1.74
CA LYS A 256 -12.92 -15.68 -3.08
C LYS A 256 -11.41 -15.43 -3.24
N SER A 257 -10.81 -14.66 -2.35
CA SER A 257 -9.38 -14.39 -2.39
C SER A 257 -8.59 -15.60 -1.94
N LEU A 258 -7.88 -16.22 -2.86
CA LEU A 258 -6.77 -17.10 -2.56
C LEU A 258 -5.53 -16.20 -2.31
N LEU A 259 -4.74 -16.57 -1.30
CA LEU A 259 -3.36 -16.10 -1.20
C LEU A 259 -3.21 -14.62 -0.84
N MET A 260 -4.00 -14.14 0.10
CA MET A 260 -3.81 -12.80 0.64
C MET A 260 -3.09 -12.86 1.98
N GLY A 261 -1.97 -12.17 2.03
CA GLY A 261 -1.23 -11.92 3.25
C GLY A 261 -1.10 -10.42 3.46
N PRO A 262 -2.03 -9.79 4.17
CA PRO A 262 -2.05 -8.35 4.29
C PRO A 262 -0.97 -7.82 5.19
N PHE A 263 -0.36 -6.72 4.79
CA PHE A 263 0.46 -5.90 5.68
C PHE A 263 -0.37 -5.30 6.81
N MET A 264 -1.65 -5.06 6.56
CA MET A 264 -2.51 -4.36 7.50
C MET A 264 -3.68 -5.22 7.87
N THR A 265 -4.07 -5.14 9.13
CA THR A 265 -5.34 -5.65 9.59
C THR A 265 -6.16 -4.52 10.17
N THR A 266 -7.44 -4.75 10.21
CA THR A 266 -8.39 -3.83 10.74
C THR A 266 -8.64 -4.17 12.18
N ARG A 267 -8.52 -3.17 13.04
CA ARG A 267 -9.22 -3.09 14.31
C ARG A 267 -9.14 -4.24 15.29
N GLN A 268 -8.09 -4.29 16.01
CA GLN A 268 -8.23 -4.44 17.45
C GLN A 268 -7.42 -3.32 18.10
N GLU A 269 -8.03 -2.64 19.04
CA GLU A 269 -7.34 -1.64 19.86
C GLU A 269 -6.77 -0.45 19.06
N GLY A 270 -7.49 -0.01 18.01
CA GLY A 270 -7.06 1.13 17.20
C GLY A 270 -5.95 0.83 16.20
N THR A 271 -5.64 -0.43 15.93
CA THR A 271 -4.61 -0.80 14.97
C THR A 271 -5.12 -0.82 13.54
N ILE A 272 -4.47 -0.10 12.66
CA ILE A 272 -4.60 -0.26 11.21
C ILE A 272 -3.52 -1.20 10.71
N MET A 273 -2.30 -1.04 11.19
CA MET A 273 -1.17 -1.91 10.87
C MET A 273 -0.96 -2.88 12.01
N HIS A 274 -1.01 -4.16 11.73
CA HIS A 274 -0.98 -5.18 12.75
C HIS A 274 0.25 -6.06 12.61
N ALA A 275 1.14 -5.93 13.58
CA ALA A 275 2.19 -6.89 13.83
C ALA A 275 1.80 -7.79 15.02
N ARG A 276 2.59 -8.81 15.29
CA ARG A 276 2.50 -9.53 16.56
C ARG A 276 2.83 -8.58 17.69
N ARG A 277 2.21 -8.83 18.84
CA ARG A 277 2.59 -8.17 20.08
C ARG A 277 3.92 -8.71 20.54
N GLU A 278 4.97 -7.96 20.27
CA GLU A 278 6.32 -8.36 20.56
C GLU A 278 7.22 -7.17 20.88
N VAL A 279 8.31 -7.47 21.58
CA VAL A 279 9.45 -6.56 21.74
C VAL A 279 10.56 -7.08 20.85
N VAL A 280 11.03 -6.25 19.92
CA VAL A 280 12.15 -6.59 19.04
C VAL A 280 13.34 -5.72 19.41
N GLU A 281 14.48 -6.35 19.66
CA GLU A 281 15.73 -5.68 19.91
C GLU A 281 16.40 -5.30 18.58
N ILE A 282 16.45 -4.01 18.30
CA ILE A 282 17.05 -3.47 17.05
C ILE A 282 18.56 -3.32 17.19
N VAL A 283 19.00 -2.76 18.31
CA VAL A 283 20.41 -2.67 18.68
C VAL A 283 20.59 -3.34 20.03
N PRO A 284 21.41 -4.38 20.12
CA PRO A 284 21.58 -5.17 21.35
C PRO A 284 21.83 -4.31 22.59
N GLY A 285 20.99 -4.50 23.60
CA GLY A 285 21.07 -3.79 24.89
C GLY A 285 20.73 -2.30 24.85
N SER A 286 20.29 -1.74 23.71
CA SER A 286 20.18 -0.28 23.56
C SER A 286 18.89 0.20 22.91
N VAL A 287 18.43 -0.40 21.82
CA VAL A 287 17.25 0.06 21.06
C VAL A 287 16.26 -1.05 20.88
N TYR A 288 15.03 -0.78 21.26
CA TYR A 288 13.91 -1.70 21.20
C TYR A 288 12.73 -1.08 20.48
N VAL A 289 12.00 -1.89 19.72
CA VAL A 289 10.67 -1.54 19.20
C VAL A 289 9.63 -2.45 19.84
N VAL A 290 8.53 -1.85 20.26
CA VAL A 290 7.35 -2.58 20.74
C VAL A 290 6.25 -2.37 19.72
N ARG A 291 5.76 -3.44 19.14
CA ARG A 291 4.79 -3.42 18.06
C ARG A 291 3.55 -4.26 18.35
N GLY A 292 2.48 -4.00 17.61
CA GLY A 292 1.21 -4.73 17.72
C GLY A 292 0.23 -4.19 18.77
N PHE A 293 0.42 -2.97 19.29
CA PHE A 293 -0.39 -2.39 20.37
C PHE A 293 -1.19 -1.14 19.99
N GLY A 294 -1.14 -0.71 18.80
CA GLY A 294 -1.84 0.48 18.34
C GLY A 294 -1.57 0.70 16.89
N PHE A 295 -1.86 1.90 16.40
CA PHE A 295 -1.59 2.23 15.02
C PHE A 295 -0.10 2.44 14.75
N SER A 296 0.61 3.12 15.67
CA SER A 296 2.05 3.39 15.57
C SER A 296 2.91 2.39 16.35
N GLU A 297 4.16 2.25 15.96
CA GLU A 297 5.21 1.56 16.73
C GLU A 297 5.72 2.47 17.86
N ILE A 298 6.23 1.85 18.93
CA ILE A 298 6.76 2.53 20.10
C ILE A 298 8.22 2.15 20.25
N TYR A 299 9.11 3.12 20.33
CA TYR A 299 10.54 2.88 20.45
C TYR A 299 11.05 3.23 21.84
N PHE A 300 11.91 2.38 22.39
CA PHE A 300 12.62 2.62 23.63
C PHE A 300 14.13 2.56 23.39
N VAL A 301 14.84 3.55 23.93
CA VAL A 301 16.30 3.65 23.85
C VAL A 301 16.85 3.77 25.26
N ILE A 302 17.76 2.87 25.62
CA ILE A 302 18.53 2.97 26.87
C ILE A 302 19.68 3.93 26.62
N SER A 303 19.84 4.93 27.49
CA SER A 303 20.90 5.93 27.42
C SER A 303 22.31 5.33 27.53
N ALA A 304 23.31 6.06 27.05
CA ALA A 304 24.68 5.58 27.00
C ALA A 304 25.28 5.26 28.38
N ASP A 305 24.82 5.95 29.42
CA ASP A 305 25.23 5.68 30.81
C ASP A 305 24.38 4.59 31.50
N GLY A 306 23.33 4.08 30.80
CA GLY A 306 22.45 3.04 31.30
C GLY A 306 21.50 3.50 32.41
N GLN A 307 21.34 4.81 32.65
CA GLN A 307 20.55 5.31 33.77
C GLN A 307 19.16 5.85 33.37
N GLU A 308 18.94 6.07 32.09
CA GLU A 308 17.72 6.68 31.57
C GLU A 308 17.12 5.84 30.42
N LEU A 309 15.79 5.74 30.42
CA LEU A 309 15.02 5.24 29.29
C LEU A 309 14.44 6.44 28.54
N ILE A 310 14.66 6.46 27.23
CA ILE A 310 14.15 7.46 26.31
C ILE A 310 13.10 6.78 25.43
N ALA A 311 11.89 7.31 25.35
CA ALA A 311 10.92 6.88 24.35
C ALA A 311 10.98 7.79 23.11
N VAL A 312 10.69 7.25 21.94
CA VAL A 312 10.39 8.02 20.73
C VAL A 312 8.95 7.73 20.36
N ASP A 313 8.16 8.80 20.35
CA ASP A 313 6.71 8.84 20.30
C ASP A 313 6.01 8.20 21.53
N ALA A 314 4.72 8.42 21.65
CA ALA A 314 3.90 7.97 22.77
C ALA A 314 2.72 7.08 22.35
N GLY A 315 2.75 6.55 21.14
CA GLY A 315 1.75 5.62 20.66
C GLY A 315 0.35 6.23 20.50
N THR A 316 -0.60 5.36 20.19
CA THR A 316 -1.94 5.73 19.75
C THR A 316 -2.87 6.14 20.88
N GLN A 317 -2.82 5.41 22.01
CA GLN A 317 -3.80 5.56 23.11
C GLN A 317 -3.16 5.22 24.45
N PRO A 318 -3.64 5.80 25.56
CA PRO A 318 -3.05 5.55 26.89
C PRO A 318 -3.07 4.06 27.28
N TYR A 319 -4.15 3.36 27.01
CA TYR A 319 -4.27 1.94 27.39
C TYR A 319 -3.43 1.01 26.50
N SER A 320 -3.30 1.29 25.22
CA SER A 320 -2.45 0.50 24.31
C SER A 320 -0.98 0.73 24.61
N LEU A 321 -0.58 1.99 24.86
CA LEU A 321 0.77 2.32 25.30
C LEU A 321 1.12 1.65 26.63
N LYS A 322 0.17 1.64 27.59
CA LYS A 322 0.35 0.93 28.85
C LYS A 322 0.64 -0.55 28.64
N ALA A 323 -0.16 -1.23 27.83
CA ALA A 323 0.03 -2.65 27.53
C ALA A 323 1.36 -2.91 26.81
N ALA A 324 1.78 -2.03 25.90
CA ALA A 324 3.08 -2.10 25.24
C ALA A 324 4.23 -1.95 26.23
N TYR A 325 4.15 -0.98 27.13
CA TYR A 325 5.14 -0.74 28.16
C TYR A 325 5.23 -1.92 29.15
N GLU A 326 4.10 -2.49 29.55
CA GLU A 326 4.05 -3.68 30.40
C GLU A 326 4.72 -4.90 29.74
N LEU A 327 4.54 -5.07 28.42
CA LEU A 327 5.25 -6.13 27.69
C LEU A 327 6.77 -5.86 27.67
N PHE A 328 7.17 -4.62 27.38
CA PHE A 328 8.58 -4.22 27.37
C PHE A 328 9.23 -4.46 28.74
N THR A 329 8.61 -4.00 29.82
CA THR A 329 9.13 -4.17 31.19
C THR A 329 9.19 -5.63 31.62
N SER A 330 8.28 -6.45 31.15
CA SER A 330 8.29 -7.90 31.42
C SER A 330 9.45 -8.59 30.72
N ALA A 331 9.77 -8.15 29.49
CA ALA A 331 10.91 -8.68 28.73
C ALA A 331 12.26 -8.14 29.24
N HIS A 332 12.28 -6.91 29.76
CA HIS A 332 13.48 -6.21 30.22
C HIS A 332 13.26 -5.62 31.62
N PRO A 333 13.18 -6.45 32.68
CA PRO A 333 12.82 -5.98 34.04
C PRO A 333 13.84 -5.02 34.65
N ASP A 334 15.08 -5.05 34.19
CA ASP A 334 16.19 -4.23 34.70
C ASP A 334 16.36 -2.90 33.90
N HIS A 335 15.38 -2.52 33.07
CA HIS A 335 15.47 -1.26 32.35
C HIS A 335 15.48 -0.04 33.28
N PRO A 336 16.18 1.05 32.92
CA PRO A 336 16.17 2.29 33.70
C PRO A 336 14.81 2.99 33.62
N PRO A 337 14.56 3.99 34.51
CA PRO A 337 13.31 4.74 34.49
C PRO A 337 13.15 5.57 33.22
N LEU A 338 11.92 5.70 32.73
CA LEU A 338 11.56 6.59 31.62
C LEU A 338 11.70 8.05 32.07
N THR A 339 12.55 8.82 31.40
CA THR A 339 12.82 10.24 31.72
C THR A 339 12.44 11.20 30.59
N SER A 340 12.48 10.72 29.35
CA SER A 340 12.33 11.58 28.20
C SER A 340 11.49 10.93 27.09
N VAL A 341 10.70 11.73 26.39
CA VAL A 341 9.94 11.36 25.20
C VAL A 341 10.24 12.34 24.08
N LEU A 342 10.77 11.85 22.99
CA LEU A 342 11.07 12.63 21.79
C LEU A 342 9.95 12.40 20.77
N VAL A 343 9.21 13.45 20.44
CA VAL A 343 8.03 13.34 19.57
C VAL A 343 8.43 13.67 18.14
N THR A 344 8.19 12.74 17.21
CA THR A 344 8.53 12.92 15.79
C THR A 344 7.61 13.94 15.13
N HIS A 345 6.31 13.90 15.42
CA HIS A 345 5.29 14.85 14.95
C HIS A 345 4.00 14.72 15.78
N ALA A 346 3.08 15.66 15.63
CA ALA A 346 1.93 15.79 16.50
C ALA A 346 0.64 15.11 16.00
N HIS A 347 0.78 14.01 15.25
CA HIS A 347 -0.38 13.18 14.96
C HIS A 347 -0.85 12.41 16.19
N TRP A 348 -2.14 12.14 16.22
CA TRP A 348 -2.82 11.50 17.35
C TRP A 348 -2.24 10.14 17.73
N ASP A 349 -1.74 9.40 16.77
CA ASP A 349 -1.17 8.06 16.98
C ASP A 349 0.28 8.07 17.43
N HIS A 350 0.94 9.24 17.42
CA HIS A 350 2.29 9.43 17.96
C HIS A 350 2.32 10.09 19.34
N ILE A 351 1.24 10.78 19.71
CA ILE A 351 1.14 11.47 21.00
C ILE A 351 -0.04 11.02 21.87
N GLY A 352 -0.98 10.20 21.32
CA GLY A 352 -2.24 9.88 22.00
C GLY A 352 -2.08 9.15 23.33
N GLY A 353 -0.99 8.44 23.54
CA GLY A 353 -0.70 7.76 24.80
C GLY A 353 -0.02 8.62 25.87
N HIS A 354 0.28 9.91 25.59
CA HIS A 354 1.13 10.76 26.45
C HIS A 354 0.69 10.80 27.92
N THR A 355 -0.57 10.73 28.21
CA THR A 355 -1.10 10.77 29.57
C THR A 355 -0.60 9.59 30.40
N PHE A 356 -0.49 8.40 29.81
CA PHE A 356 0.05 7.24 30.50
C PHE A 356 1.53 7.44 30.91
N PHE A 357 2.36 8.00 30.03
CA PHE A 357 3.75 8.28 30.40
C PHE A 357 3.87 9.34 31.50
N ARG A 358 3.00 10.36 31.51
CA ARG A 358 2.92 11.36 32.59
C ARG A 358 2.39 10.77 33.91
N GLU A 359 1.49 9.79 33.85
CA GLU A 359 1.06 9.04 35.03
C GLU A 359 2.17 8.13 35.56
N LEU A 360 2.92 7.49 34.67
CA LEU A 360 4.05 6.61 35.01
C LEU A 360 5.18 7.37 35.69
N ASN A 361 5.54 8.54 35.13
CA ASN A 361 6.54 9.44 35.68
C ASN A 361 6.09 10.89 35.49
N PRO A 362 5.61 11.59 36.54
CA PRO A 362 5.21 12.99 36.45
C PRO A 362 6.34 13.97 36.04
N GLU A 363 7.59 13.56 36.20
CA GLU A 363 8.77 14.37 35.82
C GLU A 363 9.26 14.04 34.39
N VAL A 364 8.55 13.17 33.64
CA VAL A 364 8.94 12.85 32.27
C VAL A 364 8.90 14.09 31.39
N THR A 365 9.93 14.29 30.59
CA THR A 365 10.09 15.46 29.74
C THR A 365 9.75 15.14 28.30
N PHE A 366 8.76 15.80 27.72
CA PHE A 366 8.38 15.68 26.31
C PHE A 366 9.06 16.79 25.49
N TYR A 367 9.70 16.37 24.42
CA TYR A 367 10.32 17.24 23.42
C TYR A 367 9.47 17.26 22.16
N GLY A 368 9.09 18.43 21.66
CA GLY A 368 8.33 18.58 20.43
C GLY A 368 8.66 19.89 19.72
N ARG A 369 8.40 19.96 18.40
CA ARG A 369 8.68 21.17 17.63
C ARG A 369 7.70 22.31 17.95
N ARG A 370 8.16 23.55 17.74
CA ARG A 370 7.36 24.77 17.97
C ARG A 370 6.04 24.80 17.22
N ASN A 371 6.01 24.35 15.98
CA ASN A 371 4.85 24.42 15.12
C ASN A 371 3.83 23.28 15.31
N MET A 372 4.10 22.34 16.20
CA MET A 372 3.18 21.23 16.50
C MET A 372 1.77 21.67 16.91
N HIS A 373 1.64 22.83 17.58
CA HIS A 373 0.31 23.34 17.99
C HIS A 373 -0.59 23.65 16.80
N ARG A 374 -0.03 23.96 15.63
CA ARG A 374 -0.80 24.15 14.39
C ARG A 374 -1.34 22.82 13.90
N VAL A 375 -0.51 21.79 13.83
CA VAL A 375 -0.91 20.42 13.45
C VAL A 375 -2.00 19.91 14.41
N LEU A 376 -1.81 20.04 15.72
CA LEU A 376 -2.84 19.69 16.72
C LEU A 376 -4.15 20.45 16.51
N SER A 377 -4.09 21.75 16.23
CA SER A 377 -5.29 22.54 15.94
C SER A 377 -6.03 22.03 14.71
N ASP A 378 -5.31 21.58 13.67
CA ASP A 378 -5.89 21.03 12.47
C ASP A 378 -6.50 19.65 12.74
N VAL A 379 -5.83 18.78 13.47
CA VAL A 379 -6.39 17.50 13.93
C VAL A 379 -7.66 17.70 14.75
N GLN A 380 -7.67 18.67 15.65
CA GLN A 380 -8.86 18.99 16.46
C GLN A 380 -10.04 19.50 15.62
N ARG A 381 -9.77 20.29 14.57
CA ARG A 381 -10.81 20.74 13.62
C ARG A 381 -11.35 19.61 12.75
N GLN A 382 -10.55 18.60 12.49
CA GLN A 382 -10.89 17.44 11.66
C GLN A 382 -11.53 16.29 12.45
N HIS A 383 -11.99 16.52 13.67
CA HIS A 383 -12.48 15.46 14.56
C HIS A 383 -13.57 14.54 13.96
N SER A 384 -14.38 15.05 13.04
CA SER A 384 -15.37 14.25 12.31
C SER A 384 -14.75 13.33 11.27
N PHE A 385 -13.52 13.62 10.87
CA PHE A 385 -12.76 12.90 9.87
C PHE A 385 -11.90 11.80 10.48
N VAL A 386 -11.42 12.01 11.70
CA VAL A 386 -10.63 11.04 12.45
C VAL A 386 -11.48 9.84 12.93
N GLN A 387 -12.57 9.53 12.23
CA GLN A 387 -13.26 8.25 12.36
C GLN A 387 -12.60 7.16 11.53
N PHE A 388 -11.31 7.31 11.32
CA PHE A 388 -10.54 6.33 10.60
C PHE A 388 -10.70 4.98 11.29
N ARG A 389 -11.34 4.05 10.59
CA ARG A 389 -11.59 2.68 11.02
C ARG A 389 -12.35 2.55 12.35
N GLY A 390 -13.24 3.50 12.65
CA GLY A 390 -14.06 3.53 13.86
C GLY A 390 -13.31 4.00 15.09
N GLU A 391 -12.09 4.45 14.97
CA GLU A 391 -11.45 5.25 15.99
C GLU A 391 -12.23 6.55 16.13
N ARG A 392 -13.06 6.60 17.15
CA ARG A 392 -13.81 7.78 17.51
C ARG A 392 -13.11 8.47 18.67
N PHE A 393 -13.21 9.79 18.71
CA PHE A 393 -12.75 10.57 19.88
C PHE A 393 -11.22 10.62 20.07
N VAL A 394 -10.42 10.37 19.04
CA VAL A 394 -8.95 10.51 19.12
C VAL A 394 -8.54 11.89 19.62
N ASN A 395 -9.33 12.92 19.34
CA ASN A 395 -9.10 14.27 19.83
C ASN A 395 -9.09 14.35 21.37
N GLU A 396 -9.83 13.48 22.05
CA GLU A 396 -9.85 13.44 23.51
C GLU A 396 -8.48 13.01 24.08
N TRP A 397 -7.74 12.16 23.34
CA TRP A 397 -6.43 11.68 23.78
C TRP A 397 -5.30 12.70 23.58
N VAL A 398 -5.50 13.66 22.69
CA VAL A 398 -4.49 14.67 22.36
C VAL A 398 -4.86 16.08 22.82
N ALA A 399 -6.05 16.28 23.39
CA ALA A 399 -6.61 17.60 23.72
C ALA A 399 -5.69 18.42 24.64
N ASP A 400 -5.07 17.77 25.61
CA ASP A 400 -4.24 18.40 26.64
C ASP A 400 -2.73 18.20 26.38
N TYR A 401 -2.36 17.69 25.20
CA TYR A 401 -0.95 17.48 24.88
C TYR A 401 -0.22 18.82 24.68
N ALA A 402 0.92 18.92 25.34
CA ALA A 402 1.91 19.98 25.11
C ALA A 402 3.32 19.44 25.44
N PRO A 403 4.34 19.78 24.66
CA PRO A 403 5.71 19.45 25.00
C PRO A 403 6.20 20.32 26.16
N ASP A 404 7.06 19.76 27.02
CA ASP A 404 7.71 20.49 28.09
C ASP A 404 8.88 21.30 27.54
N ILE A 405 9.57 20.76 26.54
CA ILE A 405 10.67 21.42 25.84
C ILE A 405 10.32 21.60 24.37
N VAL A 406 10.26 22.87 23.96
CA VAL A 406 10.00 23.22 22.57
C VAL A 406 11.32 23.31 21.81
N VAL A 407 11.43 22.44 20.79
CA VAL A 407 12.53 22.48 19.82
C VAL A 407 12.28 23.62 18.84
N GLU A 408 13.16 24.60 18.86
CA GLU A 408 13.00 25.85 18.15
C GLU A 408 13.65 25.86 16.77
N GLY A 409 12.93 26.43 15.80
CA GLY A 409 13.48 26.79 14.50
C GLY A 409 13.69 25.61 13.55
N ASP A 410 14.40 25.90 12.46
CA ASP A 410 14.63 25.01 11.31
C ASP A 410 16.07 24.48 11.29
N LYS A 411 16.74 24.51 12.45
CA LYS A 411 18.12 24.06 12.60
C LYS A 411 18.16 22.77 13.42
N ILE A 412 19.14 21.94 13.11
CA ILE A 412 19.45 20.76 13.90
C ILE A 412 19.73 21.17 15.33
N THR A 413 19.02 20.54 16.25
CA THR A 413 19.23 20.71 17.70
C THR A 413 19.94 19.46 18.23
N THR A 414 21.06 19.61 18.85
CA THR A 414 21.76 18.50 19.52
C THR A 414 21.42 18.49 21.00
N LEU A 415 20.97 17.37 21.50
CA LEU A 415 20.70 17.11 22.91
C LEU A 415 21.72 16.10 23.44
N THR A 416 21.84 16.06 24.76
CA THR A 416 22.53 14.94 25.44
C THR A 416 21.64 14.48 26.59
N ILE A 417 21.18 13.21 26.53
CA ILE A 417 20.33 12.59 27.54
C ILE A 417 21.05 11.33 28.03
N GLY A 418 21.33 11.23 29.31
CA GLY A 418 22.06 10.08 29.88
C GLY A 418 23.37 9.77 29.14
N GLY A 419 24.12 10.81 28.76
CA GLY A 419 25.36 10.67 27.98
C GLY A 419 25.17 10.30 26.49
N SER A 420 23.94 10.08 26.02
CA SER A 420 23.63 9.81 24.60
C SER A 420 23.53 11.13 23.82
N PRO A 421 24.38 11.38 22.81
CA PRO A 421 24.18 12.47 21.89
C PRO A 421 23.01 12.15 20.96
N ILE A 422 22.11 13.11 20.74
CA ILE A 422 20.90 12.97 19.93
C ILE A 422 20.79 14.20 19.04
N GLU A 423 20.62 14.00 17.74
CA GLU A 423 20.29 15.07 16.79
C GLU A 423 18.78 15.07 16.54
N LEU A 424 18.13 16.18 16.80
CA LEU A 424 16.77 16.47 16.39
C LEU A 424 16.83 17.28 15.12
N ILE A 425 16.39 16.70 14.01
CA ILE A 425 16.54 17.25 12.67
C ILE A 425 15.17 17.68 12.17
N PRO A 426 14.86 18.97 12.14
CA PRO A 426 13.59 19.45 11.62
C PRO A 426 13.49 19.20 10.13
N ILE A 427 12.33 18.69 9.71
CA ILE A 427 11.97 18.57 8.29
C ILE A 427 10.68 19.35 8.04
N HIS A 428 10.51 19.84 6.79
CA HIS A 428 9.34 20.63 6.42
C HIS A 428 8.48 19.82 5.46
N GLY A 429 7.59 19.04 6.02
CA GLY A 429 6.73 18.17 5.22
C GLY A 429 7.19 16.71 5.20
N GLY A 430 6.81 16.00 4.18
CA GLY A 430 6.67 14.58 4.23
C GLY A 430 5.22 14.31 4.58
N GLU A 431 4.85 14.21 5.83
CA GLU A 431 3.46 14.10 6.28
C GLU A 431 2.97 15.40 6.95
N THR A 432 3.72 15.95 7.91
CA THR A 432 3.32 17.16 8.66
C THR A 432 4.39 18.24 8.64
N GLU A 433 3.98 19.49 8.91
CA GLU A 433 4.91 20.62 8.98
C GLU A 433 5.79 20.61 10.24
N ASP A 434 5.39 19.92 11.30
CA ASP A 434 6.15 19.81 12.54
C ASP A 434 7.04 18.57 12.62
N ALA A 435 7.12 17.80 11.54
CA ALA A 435 7.90 16.58 11.51
C ALA A 435 9.39 16.80 11.83
N MET A 436 9.94 15.84 12.56
CA MET A 436 11.30 15.88 13.07
C MET A 436 11.90 14.48 13.05
N LEU A 437 13.09 14.33 12.45
CA LEU A 437 13.84 13.09 12.55
C LEU A 437 14.62 13.07 13.86
N VAL A 438 14.68 11.92 14.51
CA VAL A 438 15.45 11.71 15.74
C VAL A 438 16.60 10.77 15.45
N PHE A 439 17.81 11.27 15.47
CA PHE A 439 19.02 10.52 15.14
C PHE A 439 19.90 10.29 16.37
N PHE A 440 20.24 9.04 16.60
CA PHE A 440 21.21 8.59 17.62
C PHE A 440 22.54 8.23 16.93
N PRO A 441 23.49 9.16 16.78
CA PRO A 441 24.70 8.93 16.00
C PRO A 441 25.55 7.76 16.51
N ALA A 442 25.68 7.62 17.83
CA ALA A 442 26.47 6.57 18.46
C ALA A 442 25.90 5.16 18.20
N LEU A 443 24.59 5.03 17.99
CA LEU A 443 23.89 3.80 17.70
C LEU A 443 23.67 3.57 16.21
N SER A 444 23.91 4.63 15.41
CA SER A 444 23.60 4.64 13.97
C SER A 444 22.12 4.30 13.67
N VAL A 445 21.21 4.83 14.51
CA VAL A 445 19.76 4.62 14.41
C VAL A 445 19.09 5.97 14.16
N MET A 446 18.21 6.01 13.17
CA MET A 446 17.35 7.15 12.88
C MET A 446 15.89 6.74 12.94
N MET A 447 15.11 7.42 13.77
CA MET A 447 13.67 7.31 13.84
C MET A 447 13.06 8.46 13.04
N VAL A 448 12.25 8.12 12.05
CA VAL A 448 11.84 9.09 11.02
C VAL A 448 10.35 9.46 11.09
N GLY A 449 9.60 8.87 12.03
CA GLY A 449 8.15 9.05 12.06
C GLY A 449 7.53 8.64 10.74
N ASP A 450 6.66 9.48 10.19
CA ASP A 450 5.82 9.19 9.03
C ASP A 450 6.19 9.98 7.78
N PHE A 451 7.41 10.52 7.70
CA PHE A 451 7.78 11.36 6.55
C PHE A 451 7.75 10.64 5.19
N MET A 452 7.84 9.30 5.19
CA MET A 452 7.77 8.46 3.99
C MET A 452 6.53 7.57 4.01
N MET A 453 5.36 8.18 3.98
CA MET A 453 4.11 7.43 3.88
C MET A 453 3.84 7.01 2.43
N PRO A 454 3.20 5.83 2.21
CA PRO A 454 2.96 5.31 0.86
C PRO A 454 1.92 6.09 0.05
N TYR A 455 1.41 7.19 0.54
CA TYR A 455 0.56 8.13 -0.19
C TYR A 455 1.28 9.46 -0.54
N TYR A 456 2.54 9.64 -0.13
CA TYR A 456 3.43 10.76 -0.50
C TYR A 456 2.76 12.13 -0.47
N GLY A 457 2.22 12.49 0.70
CA GLY A 457 1.57 13.78 0.90
C GLY A 457 0.23 13.89 0.17
N GLU A 458 -0.47 12.82 -0.08
CA GLU A 458 -1.91 12.89 -0.36
C GLU A 458 -2.60 13.57 0.81
N PRO A 459 -3.50 14.50 0.51
CA PRO A 459 -3.80 15.58 1.42
C PRO A 459 -4.69 15.11 2.54
N TRP A 460 -4.09 14.85 3.62
CA TRP A 460 -4.68 15.36 4.83
C TRP A 460 -4.40 16.86 4.78
N VAL A 461 -5.43 17.63 4.60
CA VAL A 461 -5.48 19.07 4.46
C VAL A 461 -4.20 19.79 4.95
N GLU A 462 -3.45 20.40 4.03
CA GLU A 462 -2.22 21.17 4.31
C GLU A 462 -1.02 20.39 4.88
N GLU A 463 -1.14 19.09 5.09
CA GLU A 463 -0.05 18.27 5.60
C GLU A 463 0.90 17.86 4.48
N GLY A 464 2.18 18.04 4.78
CA GLY A 464 3.25 17.67 3.91
C GLY A 464 3.45 18.57 2.70
N SER A 465 4.63 18.48 2.15
CA SER A 465 5.02 19.14 0.93
C SER A 465 5.86 18.21 0.09
N VAL A 466 5.51 18.07 -1.20
CA VAL A 466 6.36 17.32 -2.14
C VAL A 466 7.75 17.94 -2.24
N ASP A 467 7.85 19.27 -2.13
CA ASP A 467 9.13 19.98 -2.17
C ASP A 467 10.00 19.73 -0.92
N ALA A 468 9.40 19.34 0.19
CA ALA A 468 10.12 19.04 1.42
C ALA A 468 10.55 17.54 1.51
N LEU A 469 9.94 16.66 0.74
CA LEU A 469 10.24 15.23 0.76
C LEU A 469 11.70 14.93 0.38
N LEU A 470 12.19 15.50 -0.71
CA LEU A 470 13.56 15.27 -1.17
C LEU A 470 14.63 15.80 -0.20
N PRO A 471 14.51 17.01 0.37
CA PRO A 471 15.38 17.46 1.47
C PRO A 471 15.35 16.51 2.67
N ALA A 472 14.18 16.00 3.08
CA ALA A 472 14.07 15.06 4.18
C ALA A 472 14.77 13.73 3.88
N MET A 473 14.55 13.15 2.70
CA MET A 473 15.27 11.95 2.26
C MET A 473 16.78 12.18 2.20
N THR A 474 17.21 13.37 1.77
CA THR A 474 18.62 13.76 1.74
C THR A 474 19.20 13.80 3.14
N ALA A 475 18.47 14.37 4.12
CA ALA A 475 18.91 14.43 5.51
C ALA A 475 19.12 13.04 6.12
N VAL A 476 18.32 12.06 5.74
CA VAL A 476 18.51 10.65 6.13
C VAL A 476 19.73 10.06 5.42
N ALA A 477 19.78 10.17 4.08
CA ALA A 477 20.84 9.58 3.28
C ALA A 477 22.25 10.08 3.65
N GLU A 478 22.41 11.39 3.92
CA GLU A 478 23.70 12.00 4.31
C GLU A 478 24.27 11.50 5.63
N ARG A 479 23.43 10.94 6.51
CA ARG A 479 23.84 10.40 7.81
C ARG A 479 24.18 8.92 7.78
N TYR A 480 23.86 8.24 6.70
CA TYR A 480 24.10 6.81 6.51
C TYR A 480 23.72 5.95 7.74
N PRO A 481 22.50 6.11 8.30
CA PRO A 481 22.11 5.33 9.46
C PRO A 481 22.09 3.84 9.08
N ARG A 482 22.49 3.00 10.02
CA ARG A 482 22.39 1.55 9.85
C ARG A 482 20.94 1.08 9.93
N HIS A 483 20.14 1.76 10.75
CA HIS A 483 18.73 1.45 10.97
C HIS A 483 17.91 2.72 10.76
N VAL A 484 16.92 2.64 9.85
CA VAL A 484 15.86 3.63 9.68
C VAL A 484 14.58 3.01 10.19
N LEU A 485 13.98 3.62 11.20
CA LEU A 485 12.81 3.13 11.90
C LEU A 485 11.65 4.09 11.67
N HIS A 486 10.57 3.60 11.12
CA HIS A 486 9.39 4.38 10.75
C HIS A 486 8.33 4.31 11.86
N GLY A 487 7.36 5.22 11.83
CA GLY A 487 6.28 5.27 12.82
C GLY A 487 5.34 4.07 12.76
N HIS A 488 5.31 3.34 11.66
CA HIS A 488 4.42 2.21 11.45
C HIS A 488 5.12 0.96 10.93
N PHE A 489 4.79 -0.18 11.49
CA PHE A 489 4.99 -1.46 10.84
C PHE A 489 4.04 -1.53 9.63
N PRO A 490 4.36 -1.80 8.47
CA PRO A 490 5.53 -2.36 7.82
C PRO A 490 6.40 -1.34 7.07
N LEU A 491 6.30 -0.04 7.34
CA LEU A 491 7.05 0.98 6.59
C LEU A 491 8.57 0.77 6.70
N THR A 492 9.03 0.27 7.84
CA THR A 492 10.45 -0.11 8.01
C THR A 492 10.91 -1.17 7.01
N PHE A 493 10.00 -2.03 6.52
CA PHE A 493 10.31 -3.01 5.47
C PHE A 493 10.18 -2.44 4.05
N ILE A 494 9.32 -1.45 3.86
CA ILE A 494 9.13 -0.78 2.56
C ILE A 494 10.28 0.18 2.29
N TYR A 495 10.74 0.88 3.32
CA TYR A 495 11.77 1.92 3.26
C TYR A 495 12.94 1.64 4.21
N PRO A 496 13.61 0.48 4.10
CA PRO A 496 14.76 0.17 4.95
C PRO A 496 15.94 1.09 4.60
N ALA A 497 16.90 1.19 5.52
CA ALA A 497 18.03 2.12 5.41
C ALA A 497 18.80 1.97 4.08
N GLU A 498 18.99 0.75 3.62
CA GLU A 498 19.75 0.43 2.41
C GLU A 498 19.11 0.92 1.11
N VAL A 499 17.81 1.26 1.10
CA VAL A 499 17.13 1.73 -0.11
C VAL A 499 17.02 3.26 -0.19
N ILE A 500 17.13 3.97 0.93
CA ILE A 500 16.79 5.41 1.01
C ILE A 500 17.61 6.24 0.02
N ASP A 501 18.90 6.00 -0.08
CA ASP A 501 19.79 6.78 -0.96
C ASP A 501 19.39 6.67 -2.43
N GLN A 502 19.23 5.45 -2.93
CA GLN A 502 18.79 5.22 -4.30
C GLN A 502 17.33 5.66 -4.51
N LEU A 503 16.46 5.40 -3.54
CA LEU A 503 15.06 5.83 -3.63
C LEU A 503 14.92 7.34 -3.71
N ARG A 504 15.74 8.10 -2.96
CA ARG A 504 15.83 9.57 -3.09
C ARG A 504 16.12 9.98 -4.53
N ASP A 505 17.12 9.35 -5.14
CA ASP A 505 17.53 9.68 -6.52
C ASP A 505 16.44 9.30 -7.53
N ASP A 506 15.78 8.16 -7.33
CA ASP A 506 14.66 7.70 -8.16
C ASP A 506 13.45 8.64 -8.04
N VAL A 507 13.12 9.10 -6.82
CA VAL A 507 12.05 10.06 -6.56
C VAL A 507 12.39 11.45 -7.12
N ALA A 508 13.65 11.88 -7.02
CA ALA A 508 14.11 13.12 -7.62
C ALA A 508 13.98 13.08 -9.15
N TRP A 509 14.37 11.98 -9.76
CA TRP A 509 14.21 11.77 -11.19
C TRP A 509 12.74 11.76 -11.60
N LEU A 510 11.86 11.08 -10.86
CA LEU A 510 10.42 11.06 -11.09
C LEU A 510 9.83 12.47 -11.03
N THR A 511 10.16 13.20 -9.96
CA THR A 511 9.70 14.59 -9.75
C THR A 511 10.09 15.49 -10.92
N GLN A 512 11.35 15.42 -11.35
CA GLN A 512 11.84 16.20 -12.48
C GLN A 512 11.17 15.79 -13.80
N SER A 513 10.97 14.48 -14.02
CA SER A 513 10.31 13.96 -15.22
C SER A 513 8.87 14.43 -15.29
N VAL A 514 8.12 14.33 -14.20
CA VAL A 514 6.72 14.81 -14.12
C VAL A 514 6.63 16.31 -14.39
N ARG A 515 7.46 17.13 -13.71
CA ARG A 515 7.49 18.58 -13.92
C ARG A 515 7.82 18.95 -15.37
N THR A 516 8.71 18.21 -16.00
CA THR A 516 9.04 18.40 -17.43
C THR A 516 7.83 18.13 -18.32
N HIS A 517 7.08 17.07 -18.07
CA HIS A 517 5.87 16.77 -18.84
C HIS A 517 4.76 17.81 -18.61
N ILE A 518 4.56 18.26 -17.37
CA ILE A 518 3.62 19.35 -17.06
C ILE A 518 4.01 20.62 -17.84
N HIS A 519 5.30 20.98 -17.84
CA HIS A 519 5.79 22.13 -18.59
C HIS A 519 5.56 22.02 -20.10
N HIS A 520 5.52 20.82 -20.65
CA HIS A 520 5.19 20.56 -22.04
C HIS A 520 3.68 20.42 -22.30
N GLY A 521 2.82 20.71 -21.33
CA GLY A 521 1.37 20.71 -21.49
C GLY A 521 0.72 19.33 -21.47
N TYR A 522 1.37 18.34 -20.88
CA TYR A 522 0.73 17.03 -20.69
C TYR A 522 -0.35 17.14 -19.62
N ALA A 523 -1.51 16.57 -19.89
CA ALA A 523 -2.57 16.45 -18.91
C ALA A 523 -2.21 15.41 -17.82
N ARG A 524 -2.83 15.54 -16.65
CA ARG A 524 -2.61 14.65 -15.50
C ARG A 524 -2.74 13.18 -15.90
N GLY A 525 -3.85 12.80 -16.54
CA GLY A 525 -4.09 11.41 -16.92
C GLY A 525 -3.09 10.85 -17.94
N ASP A 526 -2.51 11.70 -18.78
CA ASP A 526 -1.44 11.28 -19.70
C ASP A 526 -0.15 11.00 -18.94
N ILE A 527 0.20 11.85 -17.96
CA ILE A 527 1.41 11.68 -17.13
C ILE A 527 1.29 10.42 -16.27
N GLU A 528 0.14 10.19 -15.63
CA GLU A 528 -0.12 9.00 -14.82
C GLU A 528 0.02 7.70 -15.62
N ARG A 529 -0.25 7.76 -16.94
CA ARG A 529 -0.15 6.61 -17.85
C ARG A 529 1.24 6.43 -18.46
N LEU A 530 2.15 7.39 -18.28
CA LEU A 530 3.54 7.20 -18.71
C LEU A 530 4.21 6.15 -17.84
N ASN A 531 4.89 5.21 -18.46
CA ASN A 531 5.67 4.21 -17.73
C ASN A 531 7.05 4.77 -17.36
N LEU A 532 7.05 5.71 -16.40
CA LEU A 532 8.24 6.41 -15.94
C LEU A 532 9.07 5.46 -15.05
N ILE A 533 10.21 5.00 -15.54
CA ILE A 533 11.10 4.05 -14.87
C ILE A 533 12.51 4.66 -14.81
N PRO A 534 13.06 4.99 -13.63
CA PRO A 534 14.41 5.48 -13.49
C PRO A 534 15.43 4.34 -13.68
N ALA A 535 16.62 4.68 -14.15
CA ALA A 535 17.69 3.70 -14.31
C ALA A 535 18.12 3.06 -12.98
N GLY A 536 18.01 3.81 -11.88
CA GLY A 536 18.34 3.33 -10.53
C GLY A 536 17.58 2.08 -10.09
N LEU A 537 16.36 1.89 -10.55
CA LEU A 537 15.59 0.66 -10.27
C LEU A 537 16.26 -0.60 -10.86
N GLN A 538 16.98 -0.48 -11.98
CA GLN A 538 17.74 -1.59 -12.54
C GLN A 538 18.96 -1.93 -11.69
N GLU A 539 19.60 -0.89 -11.15
CA GLU A 539 20.80 -1.04 -10.34
C GLU A 539 20.48 -1.55 -8.94
N LYS A 540 19.34 -1.11 -8.38
CA LYS A 540 18.92 -1.45 -7.03
C LYS A 540 17.41 -1.78 -6.98
N PRO A 541 17.04 -3.00 -7.39
CA PRO A 541 15.62 -3.42 -7.44
C PRO A 541 14.88 -3.32 -6.12
N ALA A 542 15.57 -3.41 -4.97
CA ALA A 542 14.98 -3.29 -3.65
C ALA A 542 14.27 -1.92 -3.40
N THR A 543 14.56 -0.88 -4.20
CA THR A 543 13.86 0.42 -4.12
C THR A 543 12.47 0.39 -4.74
N PHE A 544 12.11 -0.71 -5.44
CA PHE A 544 10.90 -0.76 -6.26
C PHE A 544 9.62 -0.45 -5.52
N ILE A 545 9.40 -1.06 -4.34
CA ILE A 545 8.13 -0.88 -3.60
C ILE A 545 7.95 0.60 -3.22
N GLY A 546 9.00 1.23 -2.70
CA GLY A 546 9.01 2.66 -2.39
C GLY A 546 8.79 3.52 -3.62
N TYR A 547 9.47 3.21 -4.73
CA TYR A 547 9.29 3.92 -5.99
C TYR A 547 7.89 3.75 -6.57
N ALA A 548 7.33 2.56 -6.56
CA ALA A 548 5.98 2.29 -7.08
C ALA A 548 4.91 3.08 -6.31
N ASN A 549 5.06 3.20 -4.98
CA ASN A 549 4.21 4.06 -4.17
C ASN A 549 4.36 5.54 -4.55
N ALA A 550 5.59 6.04 -4.70
CA ALA A 550 5.84 7.41 -5.15
C ALA A 550 5.20 7.66 -6.52
N ARG A 551 5.38 6.74 -7.45
CA ARG A 551 4.84 6.85 -8.80
C ARG A 551 3.31 6.85 -8.85
N GLN A 552 2.64 6.21 -7.92
CA GLN A 552 1.16 6.22 -7.86
C GLN A 552 0.58 7.59 -7.48
N HIS A 553 1.29 8.35 -6.65
CA HIS A 553 0.75 9.54 -6.01
C HIS A 553 1.44 10.85 -6.43
N LEU A 554 2.77 10.85 -6.57
CA LEU A 554 3.52 12.07 -6.90
C LEU A 554 3.13 12.72 -8.23
N PRO A 555 2.88 11.98 -9.33
CA PRO A 555 2.48 12.63 -10.58
C PRO A 555 1.23 13.47 -10.46
N ALA A 556 0.20 12.94 -9.83
CA ALA A 556 -1.04 13.65 -9.58
C ALA A 556 -0.82 14.88 -8.69
N ARG A 557 -0.08 14.70 -7.59
CA ARG A 557 0.20 15.75 -6.62
C ARG A 557 0.99 16.91 -7.24
N LEU A 558 2.03 16.61 -7.99
CA LEU A 558 2.83 17.61 -8.69
C LEU A 558 2.03 18.36 -9.75
N HIS A 559 1.15 17.65 -10.46
CA HIS A 559 0.27 18.26 -11.42
C HIS A 559 -0.72 19.22 -10.75
N ASP A 560 -1.39 18.77 -9.68
CA ASP A 560 -2.33 19.61 -8.93
C ASP A 560 -1.65 20.85 -8.33
N GLN A 561 -0.40 20.74 -7.88
CA GLN A 561 0.38 21.89 -7.40
C GLN A 561 0.69 22.90 -8.53
N ALA A 562 0.97 22.41 -9.74
CA ALA A 562 1.34 23.25 -10.87
C ALA A 562 0.13 23.92 -11.49
N VAL A 563 -0.98 23.23 -11.59
CA VAL A 563 -2.19 23.66 -12.34
C VAL A 563 -3.28 24.21 -11.40
N GLY A 564 -3.32 23.70 -10.15
CA GLY A 564 -4.35 24.06 -9.18
C GLY A 564 -5.74 23.60 -9.62
N ILE A 565 -6.72 24.50 -9.54
CA ILE A 565 -8.10 24.24 -9.98
C ILE A 565 -8.28 24.24 -11.49
N TRP A 566 -7.28 24.66 -12.24
CA TRP A 566 -7.34 24.84 -13.71
C TRP A 566 -6.89 23.57 -14.45
N ASP A 567 -7.34 22.44 -14.01
CA ASP A 567 -6.98 21.13 -14.57
C ASP A 567 -7.84 20.81 -15.81
N GLU A 568 -7.28 20.96 -17.00
CA GLU A 568 -7.94 20.71 -18.27
C GLU A 568 -8.30 19.23 -18.51
N ASP A 569 -7.60 18.28 -17.84
CA ASP A 569 -7.83 16.86 -18.06
C ASP A 569 -9.21 16.40 -17.60
N ARG A 570 -9.81 17.09 -16.65
CA ARG A 570 -11.12 16.74 -16.10
C ARG A 570 -12.28 17.08 -17.02
N THR A 571 -12.23 18.20 -17.75
CA THR A 571 -13.34 18.65 -18.60
C THR A 571 -12.90 19.21 -19.96
N GLY A 572 -11.61 19.37 -20.21
CA GLY A 572 -11.11 20.07 -21.39
C GLY A 572 -11.41 21.57 -21.39
N THR A 573 -11.64 22.16 -20.20
CA THR A 573 -11.88 23.59 -20.01
C THR A 573 -11.14 24.08 -18.77
N ASP A 574 -10.81 25.35 -18.71
CA ASP A 574 -10.14 25.99 -17.57
C ASP A 574 -10.98 26.06 -16.28
N LEU A 575 -12.15 25.42 -16.26
CA LEU A 575 -13.09 25.49 -15.13
C LEU A 575 -13.25 24.14 -14.39
N THR A 576 -12.43 23.18 -14.71
CA THR A 576 -12.63 21.79 -14.29
C THR A 576 -12.54 21.51 -12.81
N GLY A 577 -11.72 22.25 -12.09
CA GLY A 577 -11.61 22.10 -10.65
C GLY A 577 -12.78 22.67 -9.86
N LEU A 578 -13.67 23.44 -10.52
CA LEU A 578 -14.78 24.13 -9.85
C LEU A 578 -16.03 23.27 -9.69
N ASP A 579 -16.30 22.37 -10.63
CA ASP A 579 -17.56 21.62 -10.69
C ASP A 579 -17.30 20.11 -10.72
N LEU A 580 -16.93 19.55 -9.56
CA LEU A 580 -16.72 18.11 -9.40
C LEU A 580 -18.06 17.37 -9.29
N LEU A 581 -18.24 16.32 -10.09
CA LEU A 581 -19.39 15.45 -9.99
C LEU A 581 -19.22 14.42 -8.88
N SER A 582 -20.22 14.32 -8.02
CA SER A 582 -20.29 13.31 -6.98
C SER A 582 -20.75 11.94 -7.51
N HIS A 583 -20.53 10.88 -6.75
CA HIS A 583 -21.11 9.56 -7.06
C HIS A 583 -22.64 9.62 -7.21
N ALA A 584 -23.32 10.47 -6.44
CA ALA A 584 -24.78 10.63 -6.56
C ALA A 584 -25.19 11.20 -7.93
N GLU A 585 -24.43 12.11 -8.49
CA GLU A 585 -24.68 12.70 -9.81
C GLU A 585 -24.41 11.72 -10.95
N TYR A 586 -23.32 10.95 -10.86
CA TYR A 586 -23.08 9.82 -11.79
C TYR A 586 -24.19 8.76 -11.69
N GLY A 587 -24.68 8.47 -10.50
CA GLY A 587 -25.83 7.59 -10.29
C GLY A 587 -27.10 8.13 -10.96
N ARG A 588 -27.36 9.43 -10.84
CA ARG A 588 -28.45 10.10 -11.57
C ARG A 588 -28.29 10.03 -13.08
N LEU A 589 -27.06 10.15 -13.58
CA LEU A 589 -26.78 9.97 -15.01
C LEU A 589 -27.23 8.61 -15.48
N PHE A 590 -26.85 7.53 -14.77
CA PHE A 590 -27.23 6.15 -15.12
C PHE A 590 -28.75 5.95 -15.11
N GLY A 591 -29.40 6.28 -14.00
CA GLY A 591 -30.82 5.97 -13.81
C GLY A 591 -31.77 6.93 -14.49
N ARG A 592 -31.59 8.23 -14.31
CA ARG A 592 -32.52 9.24 -14.79
C ARG A 592 -32.35 9.57 -16.27
N TYR A 593 -31.12 9.77 -16.72
CA TYR A 593 -30.86 10.29 -18.06
C TYR A 593 -30.57 9.18 -19.07
N LEU A 594 -29.69 8.25 -18.75
CA LEU A 594 -29.41 7.07 -19.60
C LEU A 594 -30.47 6.01 -19.49
N LYS A 595 -31.30 6.03 -18.45
CA LYS A 595 -32.39 5.07 -18.17
C LYS A 595 -31.92 3.62 -18.17
N LEU A 596 -30.71 3.38 -17.69
CA LEU A 596 -30.17 2.04 -17.52
C LEU A 596 -30.89 1.33 -16.38
N SER A 597 -31.19 0.05 -16.53
CA SER A 597 -31.63 -0.80 -15.45
C SER A 597 -30.42 -1.25 -14.57
N PRO A 598 -30.62 -1.64 -13.31
CA PRO A 598 -29.55 -2.23 -12.49
C PRO A 598 -28.85 -3.42 -13.18
N ARG A 599 -29.58 -4.19 -13.98
CA ARG A 599 -29.03 -5.33 -14.75
C ARG A 599 -28.06 -4.86 -15.85
N GLU A 600 -28.39 -3.77 -16.55
CA GLU A 600 -27.54 -3.21 -17.61
C GLU A 600 -26.26 -2.60 -17.00
N VAL A 601 -26.40 -1.91 -15.86
CA VAL A 601 -25.23 -1.39 -15.10
C VAL A 601 -24.37 -2.55 -14.62
N ALA A 602 -24.95 -3.58 -14.01
CA ALA A 602 -24.22 -4.76 -13.57
C ALA A 602 -23.47 -5.45 -14.72
N ALA A 603 -24.05 -5.52 -15.90
CA ALA A 603 -23.37 -6.07 -17.08
C ALA A 603 -22.19 -5.20 -17.55
N ALA A 604 -22.27 -3.87 -17.38
CA ALA A 604 -21.16 -2.97 -17.66
C ALA A 604 -20.04 -3.14 -16.63
N LEU A 605 -20.37 -3.16 -15.33
CA LEU A 605 -19.41 -3.40 -14.25
C LEU A 605 -18.67 -4.72 -14.40
N ARG A 606 -19.39 -5.80 -14.78
CA ARG A 606 -18.78 -7.11 -15.07
C ARG A 606 -17.71 -7.00 -16.15
N ARG A 607 -17.98 -6.28 -17.25
CA ARG A 607 -16.99 -6.08 -18.32
C ARG A 607 -15.77 -5.29 -17.85
N MET A 608 -15.96 -4.29 -16.96
CA MET A 608 -14.84 -3.55 -16.39
C MET A 608 -13.96 -4.46 -15.52
N ILE A 609 -14.57 -5.24 -14.62
CA ILE A 609 -13.85 -6.20 -13.76
C ILE A 609 -13.14 -7.27 -14.60
N ASP A 610 -13.82 -7.82 -15.63
CA ASP A 610 -13.23 -8.82 -16.52
C ASP A 610 -12.04 -8.25 -17.32
N ALA A 611 -12.01 -6.95 -17.56
CA ALA A 611 -10.90 -6.23 -18.18
C ALA A 611 -9.81 -5.80 -17.17
N GLY A 612 -10.05 -5.96 -15.86
CA GLY A 612 -9.16 -5.51 -14.79
C GLY A 612 -9.27 -4.02 -14.44
N ASP A 613 -10.26 -3.29 -15.00
CA ASP A 613 -10.52 -1.87 -14.70
C ASP A 613 -11.24 -1.72 -13.34
N ASN A 614 -10.62 -2.25 -12.29
CA ASN A 614 -11.25 -2.42 -10.99
C ASN A 614 -11.53 -1.09 -10.27
N GLU A 615 -10.66 -0.08 -10.39
CA GLU A 615 -10.89 1.26 -9.83
C GLU A 615 -12.10 1.93 -10.47
N LEU A 616 -12.20 1.88 -11.80
CA LEU A 616 -13.37 2.38 -12.53
C LEU A 616 -14.63 1.61 -12.16
N ALA A 617 -14.55 0.27 -12.09
CA ALA A 617 -15.67 -0.57 -11.72
C ALA A 617 -16.17 -0.25 -10.30
N LEU A 618 -15.27 -0.06 -9.34
CA LEU A 618 -15.61 0.28 -7.96
C LEU A 618 -16.32 1.64 -7.88
N ASN A 619 -15.75 2.67 -8.50
CA ASN A 619 -16.35 4.01 -8.49
C ASN A 619 -17.74 4.02 -9.17
N MET A 620 -17.88 3.32 -10.28
CA MET A 620 -19.17 3.24 -10.98
C MET A 620 -20.20 2.40 -10.22
N ALA A 621 -19.78 1.37 -9.50
CA ALA A 621 -20.66 0.59 -8.61
C ALA A 621 -21.16 1.44 -7.44
N LEU A 622 -20.29 2.21 -6.78
CA LEU A 622 -20.65 3.16 -5.73
C LEU A 622 -21.65 4.20 -6.24
N ALA A 623 -21.40 4.76 -7.42
CA ALA A 623 -22.31 5.71 -8.07
C ALA A 623 -23.69 5.09 -8.35
N ALA A 624 -23.71 3.87 -8.87
CA ALA A 624 -24.96 3.15 -9.15
C ALA A 624 -25.75 2.86 -7.85
N LEU A 625 -25.09 2.41 -6.79
CA LEU A 625 -25.72 2.14 -5.50
C LEU A 625 -26.30 3.41 -4.86
N ARG A 626 -25.71 4.58 -5.10
CA ARG A 626 -26.30 5.88 -4.66
C ARG A 626 -27.63 6.19 -5.31
N TYR A 627 -27.93 5.65 -6.48
CA TYR A 627 -29.18 5.87 -7.19
C TYR A 627 -30.18 4.72 -7.03
N TYR A 628 -29.73 3.48 -7.16
CA TYR A 628 -30.61 2.29 -7.14
C TYR A 628 -30.83 1.73 -5.74
N GLY A 629 -30.08 2.23 -4.73
CA GLY A 629 -30.15 1.69 -3.37
C GLY A 629 -29.49 0.32 -3.24
N ASP A 630 -30.01 -0.48 -2.31
CA ASP A 630 -29.44 -1.79 -1.95
C ASP A 630 -29.74 -2.87 -3.00
N GLU A 631 -29.14 -2.75 -4.18
CA GLU A 631 -29.26 -3.72 -5.26
C GLU A 631 -28.18 -4.81 -5.10
N PRO A 632 -28.55 -6.07 -4.76
CA PRO A 632 -27.58 -7.10 -4.37
C PRO A 632 -26.53 -7.44 -5.46
N ARG A 633 -26.90 -7.29 -6.73
CA ARG A 633 -25.96 -7.57 -7.84
C ARG A 633 -24.90 -6.49 -7.96
N LEU A 634 -25.28 -5.24 -7.74
CA LEU A 634 -24.34 -4.11 -7.77
C LEU A 634 -23.41 -4.17 -6.55
N GLN A 635 -23.95 -4.52 -5.38
CA GLN A 635 -23.16 -4.73 -4.17
C GLN A 635 -22.14 -5.86 -4.36
N ALA A 636 -22.54 -7.00 -4.94
CA ALA A 636 -21.63 -8.11 -5.20
C ALA A 636 -20.48 -7.74 -6.15
N LEU A 637 -20.74 -6.92 -7.17
CA LEU A 637 -19.72 -6.44 -8.10
C LEU A 637 -18.82 -5.37 -7.46
N MET A 638 -19.37 -4.50 -6.63
CA MET A 638 -18.59 -3.56 -5.83
C MET A 638 -17.59 -4.30 -4.93
N VAL A 639 -18.05 -5.30 -4.20
CA VAL A 639 -17.19 -6.14 -3.34
C VAL A 639 -16.13 -6.86 -4.15
N GLU A 640 -16.49 -7.38 -5.32
CA GLU A 640 -15.53 -8.08 -6.18
C GLU A 640 -14.43 -7.14 -6.71
N ALA A 641 -14.79 -5.95 -7.17
CA ALA A 641 -13.82 -4.94 -7.60
C ALA A 641 -12.90 -4.51 -6.45
N ALA A 642 -13.47 -4.27 -5.26
CA ALA A 642 -12.69 -3.94 -4.07
C ALA A 642 -11.76 -5.08 -3.63
N ASP A 643 -12.19 -6.35 -3.72
CA ASP A 643 -11.34 -7.52 -3.42
C ASP A 643 -10.14 -7.63 -4.39
N GLN A 644 -10.32 -7.28 -5.68
CA GLN A 644 -9.20 -7.25 -6.64
C GLN A 644 -8.20 -6.15 -6.29
N LEU A 645 -8.67 -4.94 -6.01
CA LEU A 645 -7.83 -3.81 -5.61
C LEU A 645 -7.12 -4.07 -4.27
N ARG A 646 -7.78 -4.73 -3.33
CA ARG A 646 -7.18 -5.19 -2.09
C ARG A 646 -6.03 -6.16 -2.37
N SER A 647 -6.25 -7.13 -3.26
CA SER A 647 -5.21 -8.10 -3.65
C SER A 647 -3.98 -7.41 -4.25
N GLU A 648 -4.18 -6.42 -5.10
CA GLU A 648 -3.09 -5.64 -5.70
C GLU A 648 -2.25 -4.92 -4.63
N ASN A 649 -2.90 -4.38 -3.60
CA ASN A 649 -2.24 -3.52 -2.63
C ASN A 649 -1.69 -4.26 -1.39
N GLN A 650 -1.86 -5.58 -1.29
CA GLN A 650 -1.46 -6.35 -0.10
C GLN A 650 0.04 -6.28 0.24
N PHE A 651 0.91 -6.09 -0.76
CA PHE A 651 2.36 -5.94 -0.60
C PHE A 651 2.88 -4.56 -1.01
N LEU A 652 1.99 -3.70 -1.53
CA LEU A 652 2.38 -2.42 -2.10
C LEU A 652 1.99 -1.25 -1.20
N ASN A 653 0.69 -1.09 -0.95
CA ASN A 653 0.16 0.07 -0.25
C ASN A 653 -0.80 -0.37 0.87
N PRO A 654 -0.33 -0.34 2.11
CA PRO A 654 -1.10 -0.79 3.25
C PRO A 654 -2.37 0.01 3.49
N PHE A 655 -2.39 1.31 3.21
CA PHE A 655 -3.58 2.15 3.38
C PHE A 655 -4.66 1.83 2.34
N LYS A 656 -4.29 1.72 1.06
CA LYS A 656 -5.21 1.27 0.01
C LYS A 656 -5.76 -0.13 0.32
N TYR A 657 -4.90 -1.05 0.77
CA TYR A 657 -5.35 -2.38 1.20
C TYR A 657 -6.45 -2.29 2.24
N THR A 658 -6.25 -1.44 3.23
CA THR A 658 -7.19 -1.22 4.33
C THR A 658 -8.55 -0.70 3.85
N VAL A 659 -8.55 0.39 3.09
CA VAL A 659 -9.77 1.01 2.55
C VAL A 659 -10.55 0.03 1.68
N TYR A 660 -9.88 -0.69 0.78
CA TYR A 660 -10.53 -1.69 -0.06
C TYR A 660 -11.04 -2.90 0.74
N SER A 661 -10.39 -3.26 1.84
CA SER A 661 -10.88 -4.30 2.75
C SER A 661 -12.19 -3.88 3.43
N GLU A 662 -12.33 -2.62 3.82
CA GLU A 662 -13.58 -2.08 4.36
C GLU A 662 -14.72 -2.14 3.34
N ILE A 663 -14.47 -1.63 2.14
CA ILE A 663 -15.46 -1.63 1.07
C ILE A 663 -15.88 -3.04 0.71
N ALA A 664 -14.95 -3.98 0.69
CA ALA A 664 -15.23 -5.40 0.45
C ALA A 664 -15.95 -6.10 1.61
N GLY A 665 -16.17 -5.41 2.74
CA GLY A 665 -16.74 -6.03 3.95
C GLY A 665 -15.82 -7.09 4.56
N ARG A 666 -14.50 -6.96 4.34
CA ARG A 666 -13.46 -7.83 4.89
C ARG A 666 -12.94 -7.29 6.22
N GLU A 667 -13.59 -6.28 6.76
CA GLU A 667 -13.26 -5.76 8.08
C GLU A 667 -13.33 -6.85 9.12
N GLU A 668 -12.29 -6.87 9.89
CA GLU A 668 -12.21 -7.68 11.09
C GLU A 668 -12.67 -6.85 12.26
N ALA A 669 -13.93 -7.00 12.59
CA ALA A 669 -14.46 -6.30 13.75
C ALA A 669 -13.77 -6.71 15.06
N HIS A 670 -13.23 -7.93 15.11
CA HIS A 670 -12.65 -8.50 16.32
C HIS A 670 -11.62 -9.58 15.94
N LEU A 671 -10.35 -9.22 15.84
CA LEU A 671 -9.30 -10.21 15.95
C LEU A 671 -9.11 -10.52 17.44
N PRO A 672 -9.16 -11.78 17.88
CA PRO A 672 -8.79 -12.10 19.25
C PRO A 672 -7.33 -11.69 19.46
N PRO A 673 -6.94 -11.31 20.69
CA PRO A 673 -5.55 -11.09 21.05
C PRO A 673 -4.73 -12.28 20.55
N LEU A 674 -3.58 -12.02 19.95
CA LEU A 674 -2.61 -13.09 19.74
C LEU A 674 -2.08 -13.50 21.12
N GLU A 675 -2.38 -14.72 21.51
CA GLU A 675 -1.81 -15.33 22.71
C GLU A 675 -0.31 -15.63 22.52
#